data_1b342703610b2b767253979f12774b4a
#
_entry.id   1b342703610b2b767253979f12774b4a
#
_cell.length_a   1.000
_cell.length_b   1.000
_cell.length_c   1.000
_cell.angle_alpha   90.00
_cell.angle_beta   90.00
_cell.angle_gamma   90.00
#
_symmetry.space_group_name_H-M   'P 1'
#
loop_
_entity.id
_entity.type
_entity.pdbx_description
1 polymer ?
#
loop_
_entity_poly.entity_id
_entity_poly.type
_entity_poly.pdbx_seq_one_letter_code
_entity_poly.pdbx_strand_id
1 'polypeptide(L)'
;MHSFTLSNGNPTQVRFAAFIFQCALLIIGLVPGAWAQAALPAYYSTGTGYQVTQPSPQVASSGNVAAGANASDSDFATFATLKVDATASVGVPVALLLKLSAAAPAGYRAGVVLARPAAGLANITALGTVTLRTYLNGTTPDKRQETKVVQASVVQALLLGASTRPTQLEFITSRPFDAVEVEFGGGVGINYTTNMYYAYGVRPGVQTRASGYLSRFAAPTSSEYAAASASGLLCLGTDVENAANVADNDLTNFALLHTTVSVLCNPSLRAKLAGVPAGGAPIGYYAGFVIGQQSLLDVSLLSSLQLTTYLNGTKQEEKASLGLLDLTLLPDNKAKVSFPTTKAFDEVKIQRVGVLTALDDLEVYYAFGLAPSAFQGINPVLSDFAAPVANLDYFNSSPQTVGAGLTINILTGQINVTTTVELSSVTDPAKAADANISNSDYAVLNTTGTNLLVQANSATAYLEVKLNGTGQAGNRVGMVVSNGAGLLDADALRRLTVSTYDAKNAIVESKSGDALLNVQLFDGSPRSQISFLASRDFSYVRLDVTSAVSLNSNTRVYYAFAQDVPLLSLQSPLPVELTGFDAKWTGSGTDLRWATASEKNSSHFVVERSTSGAGEYQAVGRVAAAGSSSTSRSYQLRDAEAGSLGANLLYYRLRQVDADGREAFSPVVVVAVGKQAGVAQLDVYPNPAGTAQEARLDFRNLAGGGQLTTYSETGQLVSQVLLAENAGRVALPVLKAGLYYVVLRDAAGRKVATERLVVSGR
;
A
#
# COMPACT_ATOMS: atom_id res chain seq x y z
N MET A 1 40.49 30.89 -41.30
CA MET A 1 40.24 30.80 -42.75
C MET A 1 40.61 29.42 -43.23
N HIS A 2 39.68 28.53 -43.33
CA HIS A 2 39.69 27.38 -44.24
C HIS A 2 38.24 27.03 -44.52
N SER A 3 37.85 27.35 -45.75
CA SER A 3 36.57 27.03 -46.36
C SER A 3 36.53 25.55 -46.73
N PHE A 4 35.52 24.83 -46.26
CA PHE A 4 35.17 23.52 -46.82
C PHE A 4 33.92 23.68 -47.71
N THR A 5 34.14 23.45 -49.00
CA THR A 5 33.13 23.36 -50.03
C THR A 5 32.39 22.03 -49.91
N LEU A 6 31.05 22.10 -49.72
CA LEU A 6 30.14 20.96 -49.81
C LEU A 6 29.95 20.55 -51.29
N SER A 7 30.33 19.33 -51.65
CA SER A 7 30.04 18.70 -52.92
C SER A 7 28.57 18.27 -52.99
N ASN A 8 27.92 18.57 -54.09
CA ASN A 8 26.55 18.21 -54.43
C ASN A 8 26.35 16.67 -54.44
N GLY A 9 25.69 16.14 -53.42
CA GLY A 9 25.19 14.78 -53.34
C GLY A 9 23.73 14.68 -53.76
N ASN A 10 23.41 13.70 -54.55
CA ASN A 10 22.16 13.37 -55.21
C ASN A 10 20.93 13.37 -54.25
N PRO A 11 19.81 14.07 -54.56
CA PRO A 11 18.65 14.24 -53.68
C PRO A 11 17.91 12.93 -53.31
N THR A 12 18.18 11.83 -54.01
CA THR A 12 17.58 10.53 -53.70
C THR A 12 18.18 9.84 -52.46
N GLN A 13 19.46 10.12 -52.11
CA GLN A 13 20.07 9.53 -50.91
C GLN A 13 19.64 10.24 -49.63
N VAL A 14 19.32 11.52 -49.71
CA VAL A 14 18.84 12.28 -48.53
C VAL A 14 17.42 11.87 -48.11
N ARG A 15 16.57 11.46 -49.08
CA ARG A 15 15.23 10.95 -48.77
C ARG A 15 15.24 9.54 -48.13
N PHE A 16 16.22 8.72 -48.46
CA PHE A 16 16.36 7.39 -47.90
C PHE A 16 16.90 7.42 -46.44
N ALA A 17 17.83 8.32 -46.15
CA ALA A 17 18.35 8.52 -44.80
C ALA A 17 17.30 9.13 -43.86
N ALA A 18 16.45 10.06 -44.34
CA ALA A 18 15.35 10.62 -43.58
C ALA A 18 14.24 9.59 -43.28
N PHE A 19 13.98 8.66 -44.21
CA PHE A 19 12.99 7.59 -44.02
C PHE A 19 13.46 6.53 -42.99
N ILE A 20 14.74 6.18 -43.01
CA ILE A 20 15.33 5.24 -42.04
C ILE A 20 15.36 5.91 -40.64
N PHE A 21 15.61 7.21 -40.54
CA PHE A 21 15.57 7.92 -39.26
C PHE A 21 14.14 8.06 -38.70
N GLN A 22 13.14 8.28 -39.57
CA GLN A 22 11.74 8.29 -39.14
C GLN A 22 11.22 6.89 -38.76
N CYS A 23 11.62 5.82 -39.46
CA CYS A 23 11.29 4.45 -39.08
C CYS A 23 12.05 4.00 -37.82
N ALA A 24 13.28 4.46 -37.58
CA ALA A 24 14.02 4.17 -36.36
C ALA A 24 13.42 4.90 -35.14
N LEU A 25 12.89 6.11 -35.32
CA LEU A 25 12.15 6.80 -34.23
C LEU A 25 10.77 6.17 -33.93
N LEU A 26 10.14 5.51 -34.93
CA LEU A 26 8.85 4.82 -34.69
C LEU A 26 9.04 3.44 -34.04
N ILE A 27 10.22 2.82 -34.15
CA ILE A 27 10.52 1.50 -33.53
C ILE A 27 11.04 1.67 -32.09
N ILE A 28 11.62 2.82 -31.73
CA ILE A 28 12.02 3.14 -30.34
C ILE A 28 10.80 3.53 -29.49
N GLY A 29 9.65 3.84 -30.10
CA GLY A 29 8.40 4.17 -29.39
C GLY A 29 7.58 2.98 -28.89
N LEU A 30 8.05 1.73 -29.03
CA LEU A 30 7.36 0.50 -28.60
C LEU A 30 8.13 -0.34 -27.57
N VAL A 31 9.05 0.26 -26.84
CA VAL A 31 9.35 -0.26 -25.50
C VAL A 31 8.14 0.16 -24.64
N PRO A 32 7.42 -0.76 -23.98
CA PRO A 32 6.48 -0.35 -22.95
C PRO A 32 7.30 0.34 -21.86
N GLY A 33 7.49 1.64 -22.03
CA GLY A 33 7.98 2.47 -20.98
C GLY A 33 7.04 2.23 -19.80
N ALA A 34 7.58 1.77 -18.68
CA ALA A 34 6.90 1.90 -17.43
C ALA A 34 6.34 3.33 -17.43
N TRP A 35 5.03 3.46 -17.46
CA TRP A 35 4.35 4.73 -17.26
C TRP A 35 4.84 5.18 -15.89
N ALA A 36 5.81 6.08 -15.84
CA ALA A 36 6.14 6.78 -14.63
C ALA A 36 4.81 7.41 -14.20
N GLN A 37 4.16 6.77 -13.24
CA GLN A 37 2.90 7.27 -12.71
C GLN A 37 3.26 8.62 -12.14
N ALA A 38 2.78 9.69 -12.75
CA ALA A 38 3.05 11.05 -12.32
C ALA A 38 2.81 11.08 -10.80
N ALA A 39 3.82 11.48 -10.05
CA ALA A 39 3.71 11.54 -8.60
C ALA A 39 2.45 12.33 -8.27
N LEU A 40 1.54 11.74 -7.49
CA LEU A 40 0.32 12.43 -7.09
C LEU A 40 0.73 13.68 -6.31
N PRO A 41 0.15 14.85 -6.61
CA PRO A 41 0.61 16.09 -6.04
C PRO A 41 0.49 16.12 -4.53
N ALA A 42 1.48 16.69 -3.86
CA ALA A 42 1.42 17.12 -2.47
C ALA A 42 1.01 18.60 -2.44
N TYR A 43 0.16 18.97 -1.50
CA TYR A 43 -0.37 20.31 -1.36
C TYR A 43 0.09 20.90 -0.02
N TYR A 44 0.66 22.09 -0.06
CA TYR A 44 1.21 22.76 1.11
C TYR A 44 0.59 24.12 1.31
N SER A 45 0.72 24.67 2.52
CA SER A 45 0.28 26.02 2.85
C SER A 45 1.23 27.13 2.35
N THR A 46 2.24 26.77 1.56
CA THR A 46 3.24 27.71 1.06
C THR A 46 2.68 28.65 -0.01
N GLY A 47 2.91 29.96 0.16
CA GLY A 47 2.46 30.98 -0.79
C GLY A 47 0.95 31.21 -0.81
N THR A 48 0.21 30.75 0.21
CA THR A 48 -1.25 30.80 0.28
C THR A 48 -1.72 31.83 1.33
N GLY A 49 -2.83 31.65 1.94
CA GLY A 49 -3.32 32.53 2.99
C GLY A 49 -3.37 31.84 4.34
N TYR A 50 -3.34 32.62 5.38
CA TYR A 50 -3.57 32.14 6.73
C TYR A 50 -4.68 32.91 7.42
N GLN A 51 -5.28 32.34 8.45
CA GLN A 51 -6.26 32.99 9.29
C GLN A 51 -5.99 32.63 10.75
N VAL A 52 -5.91 33.64 11.60
CA VAL A 52 -5.81 33.47 13.04
C VAL A 52 -7.20 33.58 13.64
N THR A 53 -7.62 32.55 14.35
CA THR A 53 -8.83 32.59 15.15
C THR A 53 -8.45 32.87 16.60
N GLN A 54 -8.76 34.06 17.04
CA GLN A 54 -8.64 34.45 18.42
C GLN A 54 -10.05 34.61 19.01
N PRO A 55 -10.25 34.28 20.26
CA PRO A 55 -11.56 34.49 20.89
C PRO A 55 -11.86 35.98 21.07
N SER A 56 -13.11 36.32 20.90
CA SER A 56 -13.64 37.65 21.20
C SER A 56 -14.67 37.53 22.35
N PRO A 57 -14.55 38.35 23.41
CA PRO A 57 -13.62 39.45 23.60
C PRO A 57 -12.24 39.00 24.07
N GLN A 58 -11.19 39.74 23.72
CA GLN A 58 -9.85 39.52 24.25
C GLN A 58 -9.83 39.81 25.74
N VAL A 59 -9.74 38.78 26.54
CA VAL A 59 -9.45 38.90 27.98
C VAL A 59 -7.94 39.05 28.14
N ALA A 60 -7.49 39.78 29.16
CA ALA A 60 -6.08 40.14 29.38
C ALA A 60 -5.08 38.97 29.48
N SER A 61 -5.52 37.75 29.35
CA SER A 61 -4.75 36.50 29.38
C SER A 61 -5.01 35.58 28.18
N SER A 62 -5.37 36.15 27.03
CA SER A 62 -5.64 35.39 25.83
C SER A 62 -4.33 35.03 25.10
N GLY A 63 -4.18 33.76 24.68
CA GLY A 63 -3.10 33.33 23.81
C GLY A 63 -3.05 34.12 22.51
N ASN A 64 -1.91 34.10 21.85
CA ASN A 64 -1.72 34.80 20.58
C ASN A 64 -0.99 33.92 19.54
N VAL A 65 -1.11 34.33 18.26
CA VAL A 65 -0.31 33.79 17.17
C VAL A 65 0.61 34.91 16.70
N ALA A 66 1.92 34.69 16.83
CA ALA A 66 2.92 35.60 16.31
C ALA A 66 3.45 35.08 14.97
N ALA A 67 3.74 36.00 14.05
CA ALA A 67 4.30 35.72 12.73
C ALA A 67 3.51 34.64 11.93
N GLY A 68 2.18 34.69 11.97
CA GLY A 68 1.30 33.71 11.29
C GLY A 68 1.61 33.54 9.80
N ALA A 69 2.08 34.59 9.12
CA ALA A 69 2.49 34.53 7.72
C ALA A 69 3.64 33.56 7.45
N ASN A 70 4.53 33.34 8.41
CA ASN A 70 5.67 32.41 8.25
C ASN A 70 5.24 30.95 8.04
N ALA A 71 4.08 30.56 8.54
CA ALA A 71 3.56 29.21 8.31
C ALA A 71 2.87 29.03 6.95
N SER A 72 2.78 30.12 6.16
CA SER A 72 2.17 30.14 4.83
C SER A 72 3.05 30.80 3.76
N ASP A 73 4.30 31.14 4.08
CA ASP A 73 5.25 31.67 3.11
C ASP A 73 5.88 30.54 2.24
N SER A 74 6.86 30.86 1.42
CA SER A 74 7.53 29.89 0.55
C SER A 74 8.72 29.17 1.24
N ASP A 75 9.06 29.55 2.47
CA ASP A 75 10.17 28.99 3.23
C ASP A 75 9.69 28.02 4.30
N PHE A 76 9.89 26.73 4.08
CA PHE A 76 9.52 25.69 5.03
C PHE A 76 10.32 25.70 6.35
N ALA A 77 11.37 26.50 6.46
CA ALA A 77 12.18 26.61 7.67
C ALA A 77 11.66 27.70 8.63
N THR A 78 10.83 28.61 8.14
CA THR A 78 10.17 29.65 8.96
C THR A 78 8.93 29.07 9.66
N PHE A 79 8.48 29.71 10.74
CA PHE A 79 7.35 29.23 11.52
C PHE A 79 6.54 30.38 12.15
N ALA A 80 5.28 30.11 12.35
CA ALA A 80 4.41 30.87 13.24
C ALA A 80 4.58 30.36 14.68
N THR A 81 4.50 31.25 15.67
CA THR A 81 4.52 30.86 17.08
C THR A 81 3.14 31.01 17.68
N LEU A 82 2.57 29.87 18.15
CA LEU A 82 1.30 29.81 18.84
C LEU A 82 1.58 29.79 20.36
N LYS A 83 1.04 30.76 21.07
CA LYS A 83 1.19 30.89 22.52
C LYS A 83 -0.18 30.81 23.19
N VAL A 84 -0.36 29.88 24.10
CA VAL A 84 -1.52 29.80 24.98
C VAL A 84 -1.12 30.37 26.34
N ASP A 85 -1.77 31.43 26.79
CA ASP A 85 -1.58 32.04 28.10
C ASP A 85 -2.84 31.82 28.94
N ALA A 86 -2.75 31.02 29.98
CA ALA A 86 -3.85 30.75 30.90
C ALA A 86 -3.51 31.19 32.32
N THR A 87 -3.78 32.44 32.64
CA THR A 87 -3.43 33.02 33.94
C THR A 87 -4.50 32.91 35.00
N ALA A 88 -5.67 32.45 34.77
CA ALA A 88 -6.67 32.02 35.78
C ALA A 88 -8.02 31.67 35.12
N SER A 89 -8.56 30.57 35.46
CA SER A 89 -9.96 30.11 35.44
C SER A 89 -10.61 29.76 34.08
N VAL A 90 -10.20 30.24 32.91
CA VAL A 90 -10.75 29.75 31.61
C VAL A 90 -9.66 29.80 30.56
N GLY A 91 -9.21 28.64 30.11
CA GLY A 91 -8.27 28.52 28.98
C GLY A 91 -8.97 28.89 27.66
N VAL A 92 -8.42 29.91 27.00
CA VAL A 92 -8.93 30.35 25.73
C VAL A 92 -8.17 29.64 24.62
N PRO A 93 -8.85 28.94 23.69
CA PRO A 93 -8.18 28.24 22.61
C PRO A 93 -7.52 29.19 21.63
N VAL A 94 -6.38 28.80 21.09
CA VAL A 94 -5.66 29.50 20.01
C VAL A 94 -5.66 28.62 18.79
N ALA A 95 -6.11 29.15 17.65
CA ALA A 95 -6.13 28.42 16.40
C ALA A 95 -5.43 29.17 15.27
N LEU A 96 -4.74 28.41 14.44
CA LEU A 96 -4.15 28.89 13.18
C LEU A 96 -4.66 27.99 12.05
N LEU A 97 -5.33 28.63 11.07
CA LEU A 97 -5.80 28.00 9.86
C LEU A 97 -4.87 28.38 8.73
N LEU A 98 -4.44 27.39 7.96
CA LEU A 98 -3.58 27.55 6.80
C LEU A 98 -4.29 26.99 5.56
N LYS A 99 -4.34 27.77 4.48
CA LYS A 99 -4.84 27.30 3.19
C LYS A 99 -3.77 26.52 2.46
N LEU A 100 -4.17 25.49 1.73
CA LEU A 100 -3.29 24.72 0.86
C LEU A 100 -3.23 25.34 -0.55
N SER A 101 -2.19 25.02 -1.30
CA SER A 101 -1.98 25.48 -2.69
C SER A 101 -3.08 25.01 -3.65
N ALA A 102 -3.73 23.89 -3.36
CA ALA A 102 -4.94 23.40 -4.04
C ALA A 102 -5.70 22.42 -3.12
N ALA A 103 -6.91 22.02 -3.55
CA ALA A 103 -7.71 21.06 -2.80
C ALA A 103 -7.11 19.65 -2.88
N ALA A 104 -6.84 19.05 -1.72
CA ALA A 104 -6.43 17.67 -1.57
C ALA A 104 -7.66 16.76 -1.66
N PRO A 105 -7.58 15.63 -2.39
CA PRO A 105 -8.67 14.65 -2.47
C PRO A 105 -8.99 13.99 -1.12
N ALA A 106 -10.18 13.40 -1.02
CA ALA A 106 -10.50 12.46 0.05
C ALA A 106 -9.48 11.30 0.10
N GLY A 107 -9.18 10.82 1.30
CA GLY A 107 -8.17 9.78 1.50
C GLY A 107 -6.74 10.31 1.65
N TYR A 108 -6.51 11.62 1.48
CA TYR A 108 -5.21 12.23 1.75
C TYR A 108 -4.98 12.41 3.26
N ARG A 109 -3.71 12.46 3.67
CA ARG A 109 -3.32 12.84 5.02
C ARG A 109 -3.38 14.37 5.13
N ALA A 110 -4.22 14.88 6.01
CA ALA A 110 -4.25 16.28 6.41
C ALA A 110 -3.38 16.45 7.65
N GLY A 111 -2.43 17.35 7.62
CA GLY A 111 -1.53 17.51 8.74
C GLY A 111 -0.88 18.88 8.84
N VAL A 112 -0.20 19.07 9.97
CA VAL A 112 0.63 20.23 10.30
C VAL A 112 1.98 19.78 10.82
N VAL A 113 3.02 20.56 10.57
CA VAL A 113 4.35 20.33 11.13
C VAL A 113 4.59 21.31 12.27
N LEU A 114 4.90 20.77 13.45
CA LEU A 114 5.04 21.49 14.70
C LEU A 114 6.42 21.23 15.33
N ALA A 115 6.93 22.17 16.14
CA ALA A 115 8.08 21.92 17.01
C ALA A 115 7.97 22.70 18.31
N ARG A 116 8.63 22.20 19.34
CA ARG A 116 8.80 22.94 20.59
C ARG A 116 9.84 24.07 20.39
N PRO A 117 9.63 25.28 20.89
CA PRO A 117 10.65 26.33 20.89
C PRO A 117 11.90 25.91 21.65
N ALA A 118 13.07 26.38 21.22
CA ALA A 118 14.34 26.09 21.88
C ALA A 118 14.45 26.72 23.28
N ALA A 119 13.78 27.84 23.52
CA ALA A 119 13.77 28.54 24.81
C ALA A 119 12.34 28.53 25.40
N GLY A 120 12.20 27.98 26.57
CA GLY A 120 10.95 28.00 27.35
C GLY A 120 10.52 26.61 27.80
N LEU A 121 10.77 26.26 29.05
CA LEU A 121 10.16 25.10 29.70
C LEU A 121 8.68 25.41 29.92
N ALA A 122 7.87 25.18 28.90
CA ALA A 122 6.44 25.11 29.10
C ALA A 122 6.09 23.79 29.78
N ASN A 123 5.20 23.86 30.76
CA ASN A 123 4.70 22.68 31.45
C ASN A 123 3.72 21.94 30.51
N ILE A 124 4.26 21.15 29.57
CA ILE A 124 3.47 20.43 28.56
C ILE A 124 2.57 19.36 29.21
N THR A 125 2.85 18.98 30.46
CA THR A 125 2.08 17.97 31.21
C THR A 125 0.60 18.33 31.42
N ALA A 126 0.22 19.55 31.11
CA ALA A 126 -1.13 20.04 31.32
C ALA A 126 -1.79 20.58 30.02
N LEU A 127 -1.28 20.17 28.81
CA LEU A 127 -1.95 20.47 27.55
C LEU A 127 -3.43 20.04 27.60
N GLY A 128 -4.29 20.98 27.21
CA GLY A 128 -5.68 20.67 26.93
C GLY A 128 -5.83 19.81 25.66
N THR A 129 -6.92 19.93 25.00
CA THR A 129 -7.16 19.24 23.73
C THR A 129 -6.44 19.94 22.58
N VAL A 130 -5.88 19.16 21.63
CA VAL A 130 -5.44 19.66 20.33
C VAL A 130 -6.42 19.16 19.29
N THR A 131 -6.95 20.07 18.49
CA THR A 131 -7.97 19.75 17.49
C THR A 131 -7.44 20.13 16.09
N LEU A 132 -7.48 19.18 15.17
CA LEU A 132 -7.28 19.42 13.75
C LEU A 132 -8.62 19.49 13.05
N ARG A 133 -8.79 20.49 12.16
CA ARG A 133 -9.98 20.62 11.32
C ARG A 133 -9.58 20.84 9.88
N THR A 134 -10.36 20.29 8.95
CA THR A 134 -10.21 20.52 7.52
C THR A 134 -11.39 21.30 6.98
N TYR A 135 -11.15 22.11 5.96
CA TYR A 135 -12.14 22.96 5.30
C TYR A 135 -12.04 22.81 3.79
N LEU A 136 -13.14 23.14 3.07
CA LEU A 136 -13.19 23.16 1.61
C LEU A 136 -14.01 24.35 1.12
N ASN A 137 -13.46 25.10 0.15
CA ASN A 137 -14.10 26.24 -0.49
C ASN A 137 -14.53 27.34 0.50
N GLY A 138 -13.70 27.56 1.52
CA GLY A 138 -13.92 28.60 2.53
C GLY A 138 -13.48 28.14 3.92
N THR A 139 -13.48 29.08 4.86
CA THR A 139 -12.96 28.89 6.23
C THR A 139 -14.00 29.08 7.32
N THR A 140 -15.25 29.30 6.92
CA THR A 140 -16.39 29.44 7.86
C THR A 140 -16.84 28.08 8.39
N PRO A 141 -17.49 28.02 9.56
CA PRO A 141 -17.89 26.76 10.17
C PRO A 141 -18.75 25.85 9.28
N ASP A 142 -19.53 26.41 8.37
CA ASP A 142 -20.35 25.68 7.38
C ASP A 142 -19.50 25.00 6.29
N LYS A 143 -18.26 25.42 6.09
CA LYS A 143 -17.29 24.84 5.13
C LYS A 143 -16.39 23.79 5.74
N ARG A 144 -16.50 23.54 7.05
CA ARG A 144 -15.74 22.50 7.75
C ARG A 144 -16.10 21.12 7.21
N GLN A 145 -15.08 20.34 6.87
CA GLN A 145 -15.24 18.99 6.36
C GLN A 145 -15.15 17.95 7.47
N GLU A 146 -14.11 18.02 8.27
CA GLU A 146 -13.84 17.06 9.33
C GLU A 146 -13.21 17.74 10.56
N THR A 147 -13.38 17.11 11.71
CA THR A 147 -12.78 17.52 12.97
C THR A 147 -12.20 16.28 13.66
N LYS A 148 -10.92 16.33 14.00
CA LYS A 148 -10.22 15.29 14.76
C LYS A 148 -9.66 15.89 16.03
N VAL A 149 -10.10 15.37 17.16
CA VAL A 149 -9.52 15.71 18.47
C VAL A 149 -8.37 14.75 18.73
N VAL A 150 -7.18 15.30 18.97
CA VAL A 150 -5.99 14.53 19.30
C VAL A 150 -5.81 14.56 20.81
N GLN A 151 -5.61 13.40 21.40
CA GLN A 151 -5.40 13.28 22.85
C GLN A 151 -4.14 14.04 23.28
N ALA A 152 -4.22 14.75 24.39
CA ALA A 152 -3.10 15.52 24.93
C ALA A 152 -1.84 14.67 25.16
N SER A 153 -2.01 13.41 25.58
CA SER A 153 -0.90 12.46 25.78
C SER A 153 -0.13 12.17 24.49
N VAL A 154 -0.81 12.04 23.35
CA VAL A 154 -0.18 11.82 22.04
C VAL A 154 0.61 13.06 21.63
N VAL A 155 0.04 14.26 21.79
CA VAL A 155 0.73 15.51 21.46
C VAL A 155 1.92 15.72 22.40
N GLN A 156 1.78 15.39 23.66
CA GLN A 156 2.87 15.43 24.63
C GLN A 156 4.01 14.49 24.22
N ALA A 157 3.72 13.24 23.87
CA ALA A 157 4.72 12.27 23.41
C ALA A 157 5.46 12.77 22.17
N LEU A 158 4.73 13.33 21.19
CA LEU A 158 5.31 13.91 19.96
C LEU A 158 6.20 15.12 20.24
N LEU A 159 5.78 16.03 21.11
CA LEU A 159 6.51 17.27 21.39
C LEU A 159 7.58 17.10 22.47
N LEU A 160 7.41 16.20 23.44
CA LEU A 160 8.41 15.92 24.49
C LEU A 160 9.52 15.00 23.97
N GLY A 161 9.19 14.01 23.13
CA GLY A 161 10.16 13.06 22.60
C GLY A 161 11.11 13.65 21.56
N ALA A 162 10.64 14.61 20.76
CA ALA A 162 11.37 15.13 19.59
C ALA A 162 12.26 16.36 19.84
N SER A 163 12.44 16.77 21.11
CA SER A 163 13.23 17.99 21.40
C SER A 163 12.68 19.23 20.65
N THR A 164 13.60 20.00 20.01
CA THR A 164 13.28 21.19 19.21
C THR A 164 13.07 20.89 17.72
N ARG A 165 13.07 19.62 17.32
CA ARG A 165 12.97 19.22 15.91
C ARG A 165 11.54 19.25 15.43
N PRO A 166 11.29 19.59 14.13
CA PRO A 166 9.96 19.56 13.55
C PRO A 166 9.34 18.15 13.57
N THR A 167 8.08 18.03 13.94
CA THR A 167 7.32 16.78 13.94
C THR A 167 5.91 16.98 13.38
N GLN A 168 5.31 15.91 12.87
CA GLN A 168 3.99 15.92 12.24
C GLN A 168 2.87 15.64 13.23
N LEU A 169 1.73 16.31 13.03
CA LEU A 169 0.45 15.95 13.61
C LEU A 169 -0.56 15.84 12.46
N GLU A 170 -1.17 14.66 12.25
CA GLU A 170 -1.95 14.38 11.05
C GLU A 170 -3.04 13.33 11.26
N PHE A 171 -3.98 13.28 10.30
CA PHE A 171 -4.97 12.19 10.16
C PHE A 171 -5.32 11.96 8.68
N ILE A 172 -5.88 10.79 8.36
CA ILE A 172 -6.42 10.51 7.01
C ILE A 172 -7.83 11.06 6.91
N THR A 173 -8.09 11.85 5.88
CA THR A 173 -9.40 12.46 5.63
C THR A 173 -10.31 11.53 4.83
N SER A 174 -11.61 11.56 5.14
CA SER A 174 -12.65 10.90 4.33
C SER A 174 -13.26 11.84 3.29
N ARG A 175 -12.94 13.13 3.36
CA ARG A 175 -13.48 14.19 2.49
C ARG A 175 -12.37 15.04 1.89
N PRO A 176 -12.57 15.66 0.71
CA PRO A 176 -11.61 16.60 0.13
C PRO A 176 -11.50 17.86 1.00
N PHE A 177 -10.33 18.52 0.97
CA PHE A 177 -10.06 19.72 1.75
C PHE A 177 -9.03 20.63 1.05
N ASP A 178 -9.11 21.94 1.31
CA ASP A 178 -8.17 22.95 0.81
C ASP A 178 -7.57 23.84 1.92
N ALA A 179 -7.92 23.56 3.19
CA ALA A 179 -7.31 24.22 4.33
C ALA A 179 -7.28 23.29 5.55
N VAL A 180 -6.28 23.49 6.41
CA VAL A 180 -6.08 22.76 7.67
C VAL A 180 -5.97 23.79 8.80
N GLU A 181 -6.74 23.59 9.86
CA GLU A 181 -6.67 24.37 11.10
C GLU A 181 -6.16 23.50 12.23
N VAL A 182 -5.21 24.01 13.01
CA VAL A 182 -4.85 23.46 14.30
C VAL A 182 -5.31 24.39 15.42
N GLU A 183 -6.00 23.83 16.39
CA GLU A 183 -6.47 24.54 17.58
C GLU A 183 -5.89 23.88 18.82
N PHE A 184 -5.26 24.69 19.64
CA PHE A 184 -4.80 24.31 20.98
C PHE A 184 -5.81 24.79 21.99
N GLY A 185 -6.53 23.86 22.63
CA GLY A 185 -7.47 24.16 23.72
C GLY A 185 -6.70 24.55 24.99
N GLY A 186 -7.13 25.62 25.63
CA GLY A 186 -6.55 26.06 26.89
C GLY A 186 -7.04 25.22 28.08
N GLY A 187 -6.14 24.79 28.94
CA GLY A 187 -6.42 24.28 30.28
C GLY A 187 -6.19 25.38 31.33
N VAL A 188 -6.74 25.17 32.54
CA VAL A 188 -6.54 26.13 33.63
C VAL A 188 -5.08 26.14 34.11
N GLY A 189 -4.46 27.32 34.15
CA GLY A 189 -3.12 27.51 34.74
C GLY A 189 -1.93 27.10 33.86
N ILE A 190 -2.11 27.04 32.53
CA ILE A 190 -1.10 26.50 31.61
C ILE A 190 -0.62 27.57 30.64
N ASN A 191 0.69 27.81 30.63
CA ASN A 191 1.37 28.58 29.60
C ASN A 191 2.09 27.62 28.68
N TYR A 192 1.80 27.69 27.37
CA TYR A 192 2.33 26.77 26.40
C TYR A 192 2.65 27.51 25.09
N THR A 193 3.78 27.15 24.49
CA THR A 193 4.22 27.73 23.22
C THR A 193 4.65 26.62 22.28
N THR A 194 4.21 26.69 21.02
CA THR A 194 4.63 25.79 19.94
C THR A 194 4.90 26.59 18.66
N ASN A 195 5.88 26.12 17.88
CA ASN A 195 6.15 26.62 16.55
C ASN A 195 5.40 25.78 15.53
N MET A 196 4.71 26.41 14.58
CA MET A 196 4.02 25.78 13.47
C MET A 196 4.68 26.21 12.16
N TYR A 197 5.20 25.23 11.41
CA TYR A 197 5.96 25.48 10.18
C TYR A 197 5.05 25.57 8.96
N TYR A 198 4.24 24.57 8.70
CA TYR A 198 3.32 24.53 7.55
C TYR A 198 2.23 23.51 7.76
N ALA A 199 1.16 23.62 6.94
CA ALA A 199 0.15 22.59 6.78
C ALA A 199 0.32 21.88 5.44
N TYR A 200 -0.22 20.66 5.36
CA TYR A 200 -0.11 19.85 4.15
C TYR A 200 -1.32 18.93 3.93
N GLY A 201 -1.51 18.59 2.64
CA GLY A 201 -2.34 17.49 2.16
C GLY A 201 -1.49 16.56 1.30
N VAL A 202 -1.17 15.37 1.79
CA VAL A 202 -0.23 14.43 1.15
C VAL A 202 -0.90 13.08 0.97
N ARG A 203 -0.63 12.43 -0.16
CA ARG A 203 -1.14 11.09 -0.42
C ARG A 203 -0.73 10.11 0.69
N PRO A 204 -1.60 9.16 1.08
CA PRO A 204 -1.25 8.16 2.09
C PRO A 204 -0.40 7.01 1.54
N GLY A 205 -0.34 6.84 0.22
CA GLY A 205 0.39 5.77 -0.43
C GLY A 205 0.02 5.60 -1.90
N VAL A 206 0.55 4.57 -2.54
CA VAL A 206 0.31 4.21 -3.95
C VAL A 206 -0.71 3.08 -4.03
N GLN A 207 -1.68 3.22 -4.92
CA GLN A 207 -2.67 2.17 -5.19
C GLN A 207 -1.98 0.96 -5.83
N THR A 208 -1.97 -0.16 -5.12
CA THR A 208 -1.50 -1.44 -5.64
C THR A 208 -2.59 -2.49 -5.55
N ARG A 209 -2.68 -3.34 -6.55
CA ARG A 209 -3.55 -4.53 -6.49
C ARG A 209 -2.83 -5.57 -5.66
N ALA A 210 -3.25 -5.76 -4.41
CA ALA A 210 -2.84 -6.90 -3.62
C ALA A 210 -3.94 -7.95 -3.61
N SER A 211 -3.54 -9.20 -3.77
CA SER A 211 -4.45 -10.32 -3.54
C SER A 211 -4.64 -10.50 -2.04
N GLY A 212 -5.88 -10.69 -1.62
CA GLY A 212 -6.17 -10.90 -0.21
C GLY A 212 -7.63 -11.12 0.09
N TYR A 213 -7.88 -11.56 1.30
CA TYR A 213 -9.20 -11.89 1.84
C TYR A 213 -9.40 -11.12 3.15
N LEU A 214 -10.60 -10.61 3.39
CA LEU A 214 -10.99 -9.98 4.64
C LEU A 214 -12.17 -10.71 5.27
N SER A 215 -12.33 -10.56 6.57
CA SER A 215 -13.53 -11.00 7.29
C SER A 215 -14.68 -10.03 7.06
N ARG A 216 -15.19 -9.96 5.83
CA ARG A 216 -16.16 -8.95 5.39
C ARG A 216 -17.43 -9.61 4.84
N PHE A 217 -18.49 -9.65 5.65
CA PHE A 217 -19.78 -10.27 5.31
C PHE A 217 -20.89 -9.22 5.42
N ALA A 218 -21.88 -9.29 4.54
CA ALA A 218 -23.00 -8.33 4.51
C ALA A 218 -23.89 -8.40 5.77
N ALA A 219 -24.06 -9.62 6.31
CA ALA A 219 -24.81 -9.89 7.53
C ALA A 219 -24.15 -11.08 8.24
N PRO A 220 -23.11 -10.84 9.06
CA PRO A 220 -22.38 -11.93 9.69
C PRO A 220 -23.25 -12.65 10.72
N THR A 221 -23.12 -13.98 10.74
CA THR A 221 -23.77 -14.86 11.71
C THR A 221 -22.71 -15.54 12.59
N SER A 222 -23.13 -16.32 13.56
CA SER A 222 -22.21 -17.12 14.37
C SER A 222 -21.40 -18.17 13.59
N SER A 223 -21.66 -18.33 12.30
CA SER A 223 -20.81 -19.14 11.41
C SER A 223 -19.59 -18.39 10.88
N GLU A 224 -19.62 -17.06 10.84
CA GLU A 224 -18.55 -16.21 10.33
C GLU A 224 -17.65 -15.62 11.41
N TYR A 225 -18.11 -15.58 12.67
CA TYR A 225 -17.31 -15.15 13.81
C TYR A 225 -17.63 -15.96 15.08
N ALA A 226 -16.69 -16.04 15.98
CA ALA A 226 -16.89 -16.64 17.29
C ALA A 226 -16.10 -15.85 18.35
N ALA A 227 -16.83 -15.40 19.38
CA ALA A 227 -16.23 -14.76 20.56
C ALA A 227 -16.21 -15.77 21.71
N ALA A 228 -15.12 -15.79 22.47
CA ALA A 228 -15.04 -16.50 23.71
C ALA A 228 -14.60 -15.54 24.81
N SER A 229 -15.56 -15.23 25.70
CA SER A 229 -15.29 -14.56 26.96
C SER A 229 -14.65 -15.57 27.92
N ALA A 230 -13.68 -15.13 28.71
CA ALA A 230 -13.09 -16.00 29.70
C ALA A 230 -14.09 -16.27 30.85
N SER A 231 -14.31 -17.54 31.17
CA SER A 231 -15.19 -17.96 32.22
C SER A 231 -14.39 -18.48 33.43
N GLY A 232 -14.68 -17.96 34.62
CA GLY A 232 -14.09 -18.41 35.88
C GLY A 232 -14.32 -17.41 37.03
N LEU A 233 -14.17 -17.86 38.25
CA LEU A 233 -14.38 -17.02 39.45
C LEU A 233 -13.41 -15.82 39.54
N LEU A 234 -12.30 -15.87 38.80
CA LEU A 234 -11.26 -14.83 38.74
C LEU A 234 -11.31 -14.00 37.44
N CYS A 235 -12.33 -14.21 36.59
CA CYS A 235 -12.46 -13.56 35.28
C CYS A 235 -13.62 -12.56 35.26
N LEU A 236 -13.84 -11.84 36.34
CA LEU A 236 -14.88 -10.82 36.42
C LEU A 236 -14.55 -9.64 35.54
N GLY A 237 -15.47 -9.27 34.62
CA GLY A 237 -15.31 -8.13 33.70
C GLY A 237 -14.43 -8.38 32.46
N THR A 238 -14.10 -9.62 32.18
CA THR A 238 -13.45 -9.98 30.91
C THR A 238 -14.52 -10.40 29.90
N ASP A 239 -14.77 -9.58 28.90
CA ASP A 239 -15.84 -9.77 27.93
C ASP A 239 -15.41 -9.36 26.52
N VAL A 240 -16.21 -9.76 25.52
CA VAL A 240 -16.07 -9.35 24.12
C VAL A 240 -17.37 -8.68 23.69
N GLU A 241 -17.32 -7.37 23.53
CA GLU A 241 -18.45 -6.58 23.07
C GLU A 241 -18.45 -6.44 21.54
N ASN A 242 -19.65 -6.36 20.96
CA ASN A 242 -19.85 -6.12 19.54
C ASN A 242 -19.08 -7.09 18.62
N ALA A 243 -18.98 -8.37 18.98
CA ALA A 243 -18.18 -9.37 18.29
C ALA A 243 -18.47 -9.49 16.78
N ALA A 244 -19.70 -9.19 16.35
CA ALA A 244 -20.09 -9.22 14.94
C ALA A 244 -19.35 -8.19 14.08
N ASN A 245 -18.91 -7.08 14.66
CA ASN A 245 -18.22 -6.00 13.95
C ASN A 245 -16.90 -6.46 13.29
N VAL A 246 -16.28 -7.50 13.84
CA VAL A 246 -15.04 -8.06 13.25
C VAL A 246 -15.26 -8.75 11.90
N ALA A 247 -16.50 -9.01 11.52
CA ALA A 247 -16.86 -9.77 10.33
C ALA A 247 -17.88 -9.08 9.43
N ASP A 248 -18.32 -7.86 9.74
CA ASP A 248 -19.30 -7.13 8.95
C ASP A 248 -18.69 -6.33 7.78
N ASN A 249 -19.51 -5.57 7.05
CA ASN A 249 -19.06 -4.77 5.92
C ASN A 249 -18.41 -3.44 6.31
N ASP A 250 -18.52 -3.01 7.56
CA ASP A 250 -17.96 -1.77 8.06
C ASP A 250 -16.55 -2.00 8.64
N LEU A 251 -15.52 -1.64 7.88
CA LEU A 251 -14.11 -1.77 8.31
C LEU A 251 -13.68 -0.66 9.28
N THR A 252 -14.58 0.22 9.68
CA THR A 252 -14.29 1.35 10.59
C THR A 252 -14.80 1.12 12.01
N ASN A 253 -15.78 0.24 12.19
CA ASN A 253 -16.26 -0.20 13.49
C ASN A 253 -15.37 -1.34 14.06
N PHE A 254 -15.55 -1.70 15.30
CA PHE A 254 -14.72 -2.69 15.99
C PHE A 254 -15.50 -3.51 17.02
N ALA A 255 -14.98 -4.68 17.30
CA ALA A 255 -15.28 -5.45 18.50
C ALA A 255 -14.32 -5.04 19.62
N LEU A 256 -14.77 -5.00 20.86
CA LEU A 256 -13.97 -4.60 22.01
C LEU A 256 -13.65 -5.81 22.89
N LEU A 257 -12.36 -6.11 23.05
CA LEU A 257 -11.90 -7.12 24.01
C LEU A 257 -11.58 -6.43 25.34
N HIS A 258 -12.50 -6.49 26.28
CA HIS A 258 -12.28 -5.98 27.63
C HIS A 258 -11.36 -6.89 28.43
N THR A 259 -10.40 -6.31 29.09
CA THR A 259 -9.53 -7.02 30.02
C THR A 259 -9.47 -6.30 31.36
N THR A 260 -9.97 -6.97 32.39
CA THR A 260 -9.74 -6.55 33.78
C THR A 260 -8.48 -7.21 34.32
N VAL A 261 -7.97 -6.71 35.44
CA VAL A 261 -6.87 -7.36 36.18
C VAL A 261 -7.28 -8.80 36.50
N SER A 262 -6.78 -9.75 35.76
CA SER A 262 -7.16 -11.14 35.92
C SER A 262 -6.01 -12.07 35.58
N VAL A 263 -5.88 -13.12 36.35
CA VAL A 263 -4.89 -14.17 36.14
C VAL A 263 -5.56 -15.28 35.32
N LEU A 264 -5.01 -15.59 34.12
CA LEU A 264 -5.46 -16.69 33.25
C LEU A 264 -6.80 -16.50 32.52
N CYS A 265 -7.29 -15.28 32.39
CA CYS A 265 -8.49 -14.98 31.60
C CYS A 265 -8.08 -14.54 30.19
N ASN A 266 -8.34 -15.37 29.21
CA ASN A 266 -7.86 -15.19 27.85
C ASN A 266 -9.02 -14.93 26.87
N PRO A 267 -9.56 -13.69 26.78
CA PRO A 267 -10.60 -13.38 25.80
C PRO A 267 -10.08 -13.58 24.38
N SER A 268 -10.93 -14.09 23.52
CA SER A 268 -10.56 -14.35 22.12
C SER A 268 -11.68 -14.06 21.16
N LEU A 269 -11.29 -13.70 19.94
CA LEU A 269 -12.19 -13.43 18.83
C LEU A 269 -11.67 -14.13 17.58
N ARG A 270 -12.54 -14.90 16.93
CA ARG A 270 -12.24 -15.63 15.69
C ARG A 270 -13.13 -15.15 14.57
N ALA A 271 -12.58 -14.93 13.40
CA ALA A 271 -13.30 -14.49 12.22
C ALA A 271 -12.90 -15.28 10.97
N LYS A 272 -13.91 -15.65 10.17
CA LYS A 272 -13.72 -16.22 8.83
C LYS A 272 -13.35 -15.12 7.84
N LEU A 273 -12.61 -15.53 6.81
CA LEU A 273 -12.27 -14.69 5.68
C LEU A 273 -13.28 -14.93 4.55
N ALA A 274 -13.83 -13.85 4.00
CA ALA A 274 -14.80 -13.92 2.93
C ALA A 274 -14.15 -14.24 1.58
N GLY A 275 -14.79 -15.10 0.79
CA GLY A 275 -14.35 -15.42 -0.58
C GLY A 275 -13.08 -16.26 -0.68
N VAL A 276 -12.65 -16.87 0.43
CA VAL A 276 -11.51 -17.80 0.41
C VAL A 276 -11.92 -19.09 -0.32
N PRO A 277 -11.07 -19.63 -1.23
CA PRO A 277 -11.33 -20.94 -1.86
C PRO A 277 -11.46 -22.06 -0.83
N ALA A 278 -12.10 -23.18 -1.22
CA ALA A 278 -12.28 -24.34 -0.33
C ALA A 278 -10.96 -24.91 0.24
N GLY A 279 -9.83 -24.70 -0.47
CA GLY A 279 -8.48 -25.08 -0.01
C GLY A 279 -7.82 -24.08 0.92
N GLY A 280 -8.46 -22.99 1.27
CA GLY A 280 -7.91 -21.93 2.12
C GLY A 280 -7.17 -20.84 1.35
N ALA A 281 -6.79 -19.78 2.05
CA ALA A 281 -5.84 -18.78 1.56
C ALA A 281 -4.48 -19.43 1.31
N PRO A 282 -3.74 -19.02 0.25
CA PRO A 282 -2.48 -19.66 -0.11
C PRO A 282 -1.41 -19.60 1.00
N ILE A 283 -0.55 -20.60 1.02
CA ILE A 283 0.64 -20.63 1.88
C ILE A 283 1.51 -19.39 1.58
N GLY A 284 2.10 -18.81 2.61
CA GLY A 284 2.90 -17.59 2.53
C GLY A 284 2.07 -16.30 2.65
N TYR A 285 0.75 -16.38 2.66
CA TYR A 285 -0.07 -15.21 3.00
C TYR A 285 0.08 -14.85 4.47
N TYR A 286 -0.04 -13.57 4.76
CA TYR A 286 -0.02 -13.06 6.12
C TYR A 286 -1.42 -13.16 6.73
N ALA A 287 -1.53 -13.92 7.81
CA ALA A 287 -2.76 -14.03 8.59
C ALA A 287 -2.72 -13.04 9.75
N GLY A 288 -3.78 -12.26 9.93
CA GLY A 288 -3.77 -11.25 10.99
C GLY A 288 -5.08 -10.53 11.21
N PHE A 289 -4.99 -9.51 12.08
CA PHE A 289 -6.07 -8.58 12.39
C PHE A 289 -5.61 -7.12 12.30
N VAL A 290 -6.53 -6.23 11.99
CA VAL A 290 -6.38 -4.81 12.29
C VAL A 290 -6.92 -4.58 13.70
N ILE A 291 -6.07 -3.99 14.54
CA ILE A 291 -6.36 -3.66 15.93
C ILE A 291 -6.22 -2.17 16.17
N GLY A 292 -6.84 -1.64 17.24
CA GLY A 292 -6.70 -0.26 17.69
C GLY A 292 -6.56 -0.20 19.20
N GLN A 293 -5.81 0.77 19.67
CA GLN A 293 -5.68 1.13 21.09
C GLN A 293 -4.98 2.47 21.23
N GLN A 294 -5.17 3.14 22.37
CA GLN A 294 -4.51 4.41 22.67
C GLN A 294 -2.97 4.27 22.80
N SER A 295 -2.46 3.09 23.13
CA SER A 295 -1.03 2.79 23.33
C SER A 295 -0.61 1.53 22.57
N LEU A 296 -0.70 1.53 21.25
CA LEU A 296 -0.38 0.38 20.38
C LEU A 296 1.07 -0.13 20.51
N LEU A 297 1.98 0.65 21.07
CA LEU A 297 3.37 0.24 21.30
C LEU A 297 3.64 -0.23 22.72
N ASP A 298 2.61 -0.45 23.53
CA ASP A 298 2.83 -1.10 24.80
C ASP A 298 3.31 -2.55 24.57
N VAL A 299 4.56 -2.80 24.97
CA VAL A 299 5.19 -4.13 24.87
C VAL A 299 4.39 -5.18 25.62
N SER A 300 3.76 -4.81 26.73
CA SER A 300 2.93 -5.71 27.52
C SER A 300 1.68 -6.15 26.74
N LEU A 301 1.06 -5.22 25.99
CA LEU A 301 -0.05 -5.52 25.09
C LEU A 301 0.38 -6.49 23.99
N LEU A 302 1.42 -6.12 23.22
CA LEU A 302 1.87 -6.91 22.08
C LEU A 302 2.38 -8.29 22.49
N SER A 303 3.06 -8.38 23.64
CA SER A 303 3.51 -9.68 24.20
C SER A 303 2.37 -10.56 24.67
N SER A 304 1.20 -10.00 24.96
CA SER A 304 -0.01 -10.72 25.34
C SER A 304 -0.82 -11.25 24.15
N LEU A 305 -0.48 -10.87 22.92
CA LEU A 305 -1.25 -11.28 21.73
C LEU A 305 -0.82 -12.64 21.22
N GLN A 306 -1.81 -13.44 20.85
CA GLN A 306 -1.65 -14.72 20.18
C GLN A 306 -2.57 -14.77 18.96
N LEU A 307 -2.02 -15.14 17.80
CA LEU A 307 -2.77 -15.38 16.58
C LEU A 307 -2.80 -16.88 16.27
N THR A 308 -3.96 -17.37 15.85
CA THR A 308 -4.16 -18.77 15.46
C THR A 308 -4.92 -18.83 14.14
N THR A 309 -4.46 -19.64 13.19
CA THR A 309 -5.17 -19.89 11.92
C THR A 309 -5.91 -21.20 11.96
N TYR A 310 -7.02 -21.28 11.22
CA TYR A 310 -7.83 -22.49 11.05
C TYR A 310 -8.13 -22.69 9.57
N LEU A 311 -8.36 -23.96 9.19
CA LEU A 311 -8.91 -24.37 7.90
C LEU A 311 -10.07 -25.32 8.14
N ASN A 312 -11.26 -24.95 7.70
CA ASN A 312 -12.48 -25.70 7.93
C ASN A 312 -12.69 -26.05 9.41
N GLY A 313 -12.45 -25.09 10.31
CA GLY A 313 -12.54 -25.25 11.75
C GLY A 313 -11.39 -26.00 12.42
N THR A 314 -10.43 -26.56 11.67
CA THR A 314 -9.27 -27.27 12.19
C THR A 314 -8.08 -26.33 12.35
N LYS A 315 -7.50 -26.26 13.56
CA LYS A 315 -6.32 -25.44 13.85
C LYS A 315 -5.15 -25.79 12.94
N GLN A 316 -4.54 -24.78 12.32
CA GLN A 316 -3.39 -24.92 11.44
C GLN A 316 -2.10 -24.48 12.10
N GLU A 317 -1.99 -23.21 12.49
CA GLU A 317 -0.80 -22.60 13.06
C GLU A 317 -1.16 -21.67 14.21
N GLU A 318 -0.21 -21.47 15.10
CA GLU A 318 -0.35 -20.54 16.21
C GLU A 318 0.97 -19.82 16.44
N LYS A 319 0.89 -18.51 16.59
CA LYS A 319 2.04 -17.65 16.88
C LYS A 319 1.70 -16.74 18.05
N ALA A 320 2.62 -16.63 18.97
CA ALA A 320 2.51 -15.78 20.15
C ALA A 320 3.80 -14.98 20.33
N SER A 321 3.69 -13.85 20.99
CA SER A 321 4.73 -12.90 21.35
C SER A 321 5.30 -12.03 20.22
N LEU A 322 5.94 -10.92 20.61
CA LEU A 322 6.49 -9.85 19.76
C LEU A 322 7.45 -10.33 18.67
N GLY A 323 8.22 -11.39 18.93
CA GLY A 323 9.24 -11.87 17.99
C GLY A 323 8.71 -12.65 16.78
N LEU A 324 7.37 -12.85 16.70
CA LEU A 324 6.75 -13.69 15.69
C LEU A 324 5.59 -13.00 14.94
N LEU A 325 5.23 -11.78 15.34
CA LEU A 325 4.13 -11.03 14.74
C LEU A 325 4.70 -9.80 14.01
N ASP A 326 4.35 -9.66 12.73
CA ASP A 326 4.59 -8.43 11.99
C ASP A 326 3.59 -7.37 12.48
N LEU A 327 4.10 -6.28 13.05
CA LEU A 327 3.31 -5.13 13.46
C LEU A 327 3.48 -4.01 12.43
N THR A 328 2.42 -3.67 11.72
CA THR A 328 2.39 -2.52 10.83
C THR A 328 1.41 -1.49 11.39
N LEU A 329 1.91 -0.35 11.86
CA LEU A 329 1.06 0.73 12.34
C LEU A 329 0.36 1.43 11.17
N LEU A 330 -0.91 1.74 11.38
CA LEU A 330 -1.80 2.42 10.46
C LEU A 330 -2.16 3.80 11.06
N PRO A 331 -2.66 4.72 10.23
CA PRO A 331 -3.25 5.95 10.76
C PRO A 331 -4.38 5.68 11.75
N ASP A 332 -4.73 6.70 12.54
CA ASP A 332 -5.82 6.66 13.54
C ASP A 332 -5.62 5.66 14.69
N ASN A 333 -4.38 5.48 15.14
CA ASN A 333 -4.01 4.55 16.21
C ASN A 333 -4.43 3.10 15.94
N LYS A 334 -4.40 2.68 14.69
CA LYS A 334 -4.63 1.31 14.27
C LYS A 334 -3.31 0.62 13.93
N ALA A 335 -3.30 -0.70 14.02
CA ALA A 335 -2.17 -1.52 13.60
C ALA A 335 -2.63 -2.80 12.93
N LYS A 336 -1.84 -3.29 11.98
CA LYS A 336 -1.94 -4.68 11.51
C LYS A 336 -1.02 -5.53 12.35
N VAL A 337 -1.56 -6.57 12.97
CA VAL A 337 -0.81 -7.60 13.67
C VAL A 337 -0.97 -8.89 12.86
N SER A 338 0.12 -9.46 12.38
CA SER A 338 0.09 -10.62 11.48
C SER A 338 1.34 -11.47 11.56
N PHE A 339 1.28 -12.63 10.93
CA PHE A 339 2.45 -13.49 10.68
C PHE A 339 2.34 -14.17 9.31
N PRO A 340 3.46 -14.47 8.63
CA PRO A 340 3.46 -15.24 7.40
C PRO A 340 3.13 -16.71 7.70
N THR A 341 2.16 -17.28 6.97
CA THR A 341 1.69 -18.64 7.19
C THR A 341 2.49 -19.68 6.40
N THR A 342 2.70 -20.86 6.97
CA THR A 342 3.28 -22.02 6.29
C THR A 342 2.21 -23.05 5.91
N LYS A 343 0.94 -22.79 6.27
CA LYS A 343 -0.22 -23.63 5.94
C LYS A 343 -1.36 -22.79 5.42
N ALA A 344 -2.23 -23.39 4.61
CA ALA A 344 -3.44 -22.75 4.13
C ALA A 344 -4.44 -22.53 5.29
N PHE A 345 -5.26 -21.47 5.19
CA PHE A 345 -6.23 -21.11 6.22
C PHE A 345 -7.44 -20.36 5.64
N ASP A 346 -8.57 -20.41 6.34
CA ASP A 346 -9.79 -19.69 6.00
C ASP A 346 -10.36 -18.88 7.18
N GLU A 347 -9.77 -19.04 8.39
CA GLU A 347 -10.16 -18.29 9.58
C GLU A 347 -8.91 -17.87 10.37
N VAL A 348 -9.02 -16.74 11.06
CA VAL A 348 -7.99 -16.24 11.98
C VAL A 348 -8.62 -15.96 13.33
N LYS A 349 -7.93 -16.33 14.42
CA LYS A 349 -8.30 -16.03 15.80
C LYS A 349 -7.22 -15.13 16.42
N ILE A 350 -7.66 -14.07 17.10
CA ILE A 350 -6.85 -13.27 18.01
C ILE A 350 -7.23 -13.58 19.44
N GLN A 351 -6.26 -13.69 20.33
CA GLN A 351 -6.46 -13.98 21.73
C GLN A 351 -5.47 -13.19 22.58
N ARG A 352 -5.91 -12.69 23.72
CA ARG A 352 -4.99 -12.16 24.75
C ARG A 352 -4.62 -13.28 25.71
N VAL A 353 -3.32 -13.43 25.99
CA VAL A 353 -2.76 -14.49 26.82
C VAL A 353 -1.81 -13.93 27.87
N GLY A 354 -1.74 -14.57 29.04
CA GLY A 354 -0.82 -14.20 30.11
C GLY A 354 -1.47 -13.46 31.27
N VAL A 355 -0.62 -12.91 32.17
CA VAL A 355 -1.05 -12.10 33.32
C VAL A 355 -1.23 -10.67 32.83
N LEU A 356 -2.47 -10.23 32.75
CA LEU A 356 -2.82 -8.87 32.32
C LEU A 356 -2.83 -7.96 33.55
N THR A 357 -1.90 -7.03 33.60
CA THR A 357 -1.74 -6.08 34.73
C THR A 357 -2.38 -4.72 34.45
N ALA A 358 -2.79 -4.46 33.22
CA ALA A 358 -3.37 -3.20 32.78
C ALA A 358 -4.85 -3.36 32.39
N LEU A 359 -5.67 -2.37 32.75
CA LEU A 359 -7.07 -2.22 32.35
C LEU A 359 -7.15 -1.63 30.92
N ASP A 360 -6.56 -2.30 29.94
CA ASP A 360 -6.51 -1.80 28.58
C ASP A 360 -7.41 -2.61 27.66
N ASP A 361 -8.43 -1.96 27.15
CA ASP A 361 -9.33 -2.51 26.16
C ASP A 361 -8.65 -2.57 24.78
N LEU A 362 -8.84 -3.67 24.05
CA LEU A 362 -8.32 -3.85 22.71
C LEU A 362 -9.46 -3.76 21.68
N GLU A 363 -9.38 -2.77 20.80
CA GLU A 363 -10.25 -2.67 19.63
C GLU A 363 -9.79 -3.64 18.56
N VAL A 364 -10.69 -4.48 18.05
CA VAL A 364 -10.42 -5.43 16.95
C VAL A 364 -11.35 -5.13 15.79
N TYR A 365 -10.81 -4.70 14.66
CA TYR A 365 -11.58 -4.20 13.52
C TYR A 365 -11.97 -5.32 12.56
N TYR A 366 -11.03 -5.98 11.95
CA TYR A 366 -11.30 -7.08 11.01
C TYR A 366 -10.10 -8.00 10.88
N ALA A 367 -10.36 -9.26 10.49
CA ALA A 367 -9.32 -10.22 10.13
C ALA A 367 -8.95 -10.12 8.66
N PHE A 368 -7.73 -10.52 8.32
CA PHE A 368 -7.26 -10.58 6.95
C PHE A 368 -6.35 -11.77 6.67
N GLY A 369 -6.34 -12.17 5.39
CA GLY A 369 -5.32 -13.04 4.77
C GLY A 369 -4.77 -12.31 3.55
N LEU A 370 -3.57 -11.72 3.64
CA LEU A 370 -2.99 -10.84 2.60
C LEU A 370 -1.76 -11.46 1.97
N ALA A 371 -1.62 -11.32 0.65
CA ALA A 371 -0.40 -11.73 -0.06
C ALA A 371 0.82 -10.94 0.45
N PRO A 372 2.05 -11.52 0.38
CA PRO A 372 3.28 -10.85 0.79
C PRO A 372 3.49 -9.48 0.14
N SER A 373 3.07 -9.32 -1.13
CA SER A 373 3.14 -8.04 -1.85
C SER A 373 2.36 -6.90 -1.17
N ALA A 374 1.42 -7.21 -0.28
CA ALA A 374 0.67 -6.23 0.51
C ALA A 374 1.53 -5.52 1.58
N PHE A 375 2.67 -6.11 1.94
CA PHE A 375 3.57 -5.63 2.99
C PHE A 375 4.91 -5.14 2.43
N GLN A 376 5.22 -5.46 1.17
CA GLN A 376 6.46 -5.03 0.54
C GLN A 376 6.38 -3.57 0.13
N GLY A 377 7.43 -2.82 0.44
CA GLY A 377 7.62 -1.46 -0.09
C GLY A 377 7.83 -1.51 -1.60
N ILE A 378 7.30 -0.50 -2.29
CA ILE A 378 7.37 -0.39 -3.74
C ILE A 378 8.34 0.75 -4.09
N ASN A 379 9.08 0.57 -5.19
CA ASN A 379 10.04 1.56 -5.68
C ASN A 379 11.00 2.05 -4.58
N PRO A 380 11.76 1.16 -3.90
CA PRO A 380 12.66 1.57 -2.85
C PRO A 380 13.80 2.42 -3.41
N VAL A 381 14.07 3.56 -2.78
CA VAL A 381 15.28 4.36 -2.92
C VAL A 381 16.11 4.10 -1.67
N LEU A 382 17.33 3.58 -1.82
CA LEU A 382 18.18 3.14 -0.73
C LEU A 382 19.41 4.04 -0.59
N SER A 383 20.14 3.92 0.50
CA SER A 383 21.47 4.50 0.68
C SER A 383 22.56 3.55 0.15
N ASP A 384 22.49 3.17 -1.13
CA ASP A 384 23.26 2.08 -1.75
C ASP A 384 24.29 2.59 -2.78
N PHE A 385 25.28 3.33 -2.34
CA PHE A 385 26.34 3.86 -3.21
C PHE A 385 27.42 2.80 -3.46
N ALA A 386 27.91 2.71 -4.69
CA ALA A 386 28.98 1.78 -5.05
C ALA A 386 30.31 2.10 -4.32
N ALA A 387 30.57 3.37 -4.02
CA ALA A 387 31.71 3.85 -3.25
C ALA A 387 31.30 5.09 -2.47
N PRO A 388 30.74 4.94 -1.27
CA PRO A 388 30.24 6.07 -0.47
C PRO A 388 31.36 6.98 0.01
N VAL A 389 31.13 8.28 -0.07
CA VAL A 389 32.12 9.32 0.28
C VAL A 389 31.72 9.99 1.60
N ALA A 390 32.64 10.03 2.55
CA ALA A 390 32.46 10.71 3.84
C ALA A 390 32.19 12.21 3.64
N ASN A 391 31.29 12.77 4.47
CA ASN A 391 30.83 14.17 4.41
C ASN A 391 30.09 14.55 3.10
N LEU A 392 29.70 13.56 2.32
CA LEU A 392 28.87 13.72 1.12
C LEU A 392 27.70 12.73 1.13
N ASP A 393 28.00 11.44 1.24
CA ASP A 393 27.00 10.38 1.20
C ASP A 393 26.67 9.85 2.60
N TYR A 394 27.55 10.10 3.57
CA TYR A 394 27.27 9.86 4.98
C TYR A 394 27.98 10.85 5.90
N PHE A 395 27.36 11.11 7.06
CA PHE A 395 27.86 11.95 8.15
C PHE A 395 27.62 11.23 9.46
N ASN A 396 28.53 11.37 10.41
CA ASN A 396 28.37 10.76 11.73
C ASN A 396 28.87 11.66 12.85
N SER A 397 28.38 11.41 14.07
CA SER A 397 28.87 12.12 15.26
C SER A 397 30.32 11.78 15.51
N SER A 398 31.09 12.80 15.96
CA SER A 398 32.42 12.60 16.52
C SER A 398 32.30 11.82 17.85
N PRO A 399 33.29 11.00 18.21
CA PRO A 399 33.32 10.35 19.50
C PRO A 399 33.21 11.36 20.64
N GLN A 400 32.29 11.08 21.59
CA GLN A 400 32.18 11.88 22.82
C GLN A 400 32.90 11.17 23.95
N THR A 401 33.78 11.87 24.64
CA THR A 401 34.55 11.33 25.75
C THR A 401 34.36 12.19 26.99
N VAL A 402 34.30 11.57 28.16
CA VAL A 402 34.30 12.25 29.46
C VAL A 402 35.52 11.81 30.24
N GLY A 403 36.25 12.77 30.74
CA GLY A 403 37.37 12.52 31.66
C GLY A 403 36.84 12.08 33.04
N ALA A 404 37.11 10.85 33.45
CA ALA A 404 36.87 10.42 34.81
C ALA A 404 38.15 10.72 35.62
N GLY A 405 38.20 11.92 36.15
CA GLY A 405 39.28 12.30 37.08
C GLY A 405 38.91 11.94 38.51
N LEU A 406 39.62 11.04 39.16
CA LEU A 406 39.65 10.90 40.61
C LEU A 406 40.83 11.70 41.13
N THR A 407 40.59 12.93 41.55
CA THR A 407 41.63 13.72 42.24
C THR A 407 41.50 13.41 43.73
N ILE A 408 42.36 12.58 44.28
CA ILE A 408 42.53 12.38 45.72
C ILE A 408 43.72 13.23 46.14
N ASN A 409 43.44 14.40 46.66
CA ASN A 409 44.46 15.21 47.27
C ASN A 409 44.40 14.96 48.79
N ILE A 410 45.09 13.96 49.25
CA ILE A 410 45.39 13.78 50.67
C ILE A 410 46.88 14.15 50.85
N LEU A 411 47.11 15.30 51.37
CA LEU A 411 48.43 15.82 51.84
C LEU A 411 49.62 14.96 51.37
N THR A 412 50.20 15.36 50.22
CA THR A 412 51.45 14.86 49.66
C THR A 412 51.48 13.61 48.78
N GLY A 413 50.37 13.05 48.42
CA GLY A 413 50.32 11.94 47.44
C GLY A 413 49.35 12.23 46.29
N GLN A 414 49.80 12.83 45.21
CA GLN A 414 48.95 13.02 43.99
C GLN A 414 48.77 11.66 43.30
N ILE A 415 47.54 11.20 43.23
CA ILE A 415 47.16 10.15 42.28
C ILE A 415 46.23 10.81 41.27
N ASN A 416 46.78 11.27 40.15
CA ASN A 416 46.00 11.67 38.98
C ASN A 416 45.73 10.41 38.14
N VAL A 417 44.56 9.86 38.22
CA VAL A 417 44.08 8.83 37.26
C VAL A 417 43.08 9.50 36.36
N THR A 418 43.51 9.92 35.17
CA THR A 418 42.65 10.44 34.13
C THR A 418 42.31 9.27 33.21
N THR A 419 41.22 8.56 33.47
CA THR A 419 40.66 7.61 32.52
C THR A 419 39.62 8.35 31.67
N THR A 420 39.78 8.34 30.35
CA THR A 420 38.77 8.82 29.44
C THR A 420 37.80 7.70 29.15
N VAL A 421 36.52 7.93 29.43
CA VAL A 421 35.45 7.00 29.07
C VAL A 421 34.79 7.53 27.82
N GLU A 422 34.73 6.69 26.77
CA GLU A 422 34.01 7.01 25.55
C GLU A 422 32.50 6.85 25.79
N LEU A 423 31.76 7.93 25.62
CA LEU A 423 30.31 7.99 25.82
C LEU A 423 29.55 7.64 24.56
N SER A 424 30.05 7.97 23.39
CA SER A 424 29.45 7.62 22.10
C SER A 424 30.50 7.55 20.99
N SER A 425 30.28 6.60 20.07
CA SER A 425 31.07 6.47 18.83
C SER A 425 30.23 5.85 17.71
N VAL A 426 30.71 6.06 16.48
CA VAL A 426 30.17 5.40 15.29
C VAL A 426 31.31 4.65 14.61
N THR A 427 31.12 3.34 14.42
CA THR A 427 32.09 2.47 13.77
C THR A 427 31.59 2.09 12.38
N ASP A 428 32.49 2.05 11.40
CA ASP A 428 32.21 1.66 10.01
C ASP A 428 31.02 2.38 9.35
N PRO A 429 30.88 3.72 9.46
CA PRO A 429 29.69 4.43 9.00
C PRO A 429 29.42 4.27 7.50
N ALA A 430 30.45 4.03 6.67
CA ALA A 430 30.31 3.80 5.23
C ALA A 430 29.45 2.58 4.89
N LYS A 431 29.44 1.55 5.76
CA LYS A 431 28.66 0.33 5.53
C LYS A 431 27.13 0.52 5.52
N ALA A 432 26.65 1.61 6.11
CA ALA A 432 25.24 1.95 6.05
C ALA A 432 24.87 2.76 4.78
N ALA A 433 25.86 3.11 3.97
CA ALA A 433 25.71 3.91 2.77
C ALA A 433 26.20 3.17 1.50
N ASP A 434 26.73 1.98 1.63
CA ASP A 434 27.24 1.22 0.47
C ASP A 434 26.21 0.26 -0.13
N ALA A 435 26.53 -0.31 -1.30
CA ALA A 435 25.64 -1.17 -2.04
C ALA A 435 25.48 -2.58 -1.42
N ASN A 436 26.20 -2.90 -0.34
CA ASN A 436 26.12 -4.19 0.33
C ASN A 436 25.07 -4.18 1.46
N ILE A 437 23.84 -4.49 1.15
CA ILE A 437 22.73 -4.53 2.11
C ILE A 437 22.60 -5.88 2.86
N SER A 438 23.67 -6.69 2.93
CA SER A 438 23.66 -8.03 3.55
C SER A 438 23.53 -7.96 5.08
N ASN A 439 23.21 -9.09 5.70
CA ASN A 439 23.04 -9.20 7.16
C ASN A 439 24.35 -9.04 7.95
N SER A 440 25.50 -9.13 7.30
CA SER A 440 26.82 -9.01 7.93
C SER A 440 27.46 -7.64 7.72
N ASP A 441 26.82 -6.73 6.97
CA ASP A 441 27.34 -5.43 6.66
C ASP A 441 26.51 -4.34 7.31
N TYR A 442 27.12 -3.62 8.26
CA TYR A 442 26.44 -2.61 9.07
C TYR A 442 27.41 -1.63 9.72
N ALA A 443 26.96 -0.42 9.92
CA ALA A 443 27.57 0.54 10.84
C ALA A 443 27.11 0.27 12.27
N VAL A 444 27.91 0.65 13.27
CA VAL A 444 27.55 0.48 14.68
C VAL A 444 27.55 1.83 15.39
N LEU A 445 26.42 2.18 16.00
CA LEU A 445 26.28 3.33 16.89
C LEU A 445 26.37 2.83 18.34
N ASN A 446 27.47 3.15 19.00
CA ASN A 446 27.69 2.82 20.40
C ASN A 446 27.32 4.02 21.27
N THR A 447 26.54 3.78 22.32
CA THR A 447 26.31 4.77 23.37
C THR A 447 26.45 4.11 24.74
N THR A 448 27.18 4.78 25.64
CA THR A 448 27.45 4.29 26.99
C THR A 448 26.89 5.30 27.98
N GLY A 449 25.95 4.86 28.82
CA GLY A 449 25.46 5.65 29.93
C GLY A 449 26.37 5.47 31.14
N THR A 450 26.97 6.55 31.68
CA THR A 450 27.78 6.47 32.87
C THR A 450 27.11 7.18 34.04
N ASN A 451 26.99 6.48 35.18
CA ASN A 451 26.75 7.07 36.48
C ASN A 451 28.05 7.47 37.12
N LEU A 452 28.70 8.49 36.62
CA LEU A 452 29.79 9.12 37.36
C LEU A 452 29.18 10.02 38.45
N LEU A 453 29.66 9.88 39.68
CA LEU A 453 29.17 10.41 40.93
C LEU A 453 28.82 11.93 40.98
N VAL A 454 28.92 12.68 39.90
CA VAL A 454 28.68 14.12 39.84
C VAL A 454 27.72 14.62 38.76
N GLN A 455 27.53 13.88 37.66
CA GLN A 455 26.59 14.27 36.62
C GLN A 455 26.08 13.03 35.84
N ALA A 456 24.74 12.92 35.66
CA ALA A 456 24.15 12.01 34.70
C ALA A 456 24.35 12.59 33.30
N ASN A 457 25.29 12.04 32.53
CA ASN A 457 25.52 12.46 31.15
C ASN A 457 24.80 11.48 30.20
N SER A 458 23.86 12.02 29.42
CA SER A 458 23.32 11.33 28.27
C SER A 458 24.17 11.61 27.05
N ALA A 459 24.65 10.59 26.37
CA ALA A 459 25.34 10.72 25.10
C ALA A 459 24.45 10.41 23.92
N THR A 460 24.68 11.06 22.80
CA THR A 460 23.97 10.79 21.55
C THR A 460 24.97 10.45 20.46
N ALA A 461 24.84 9.28 19.85
CA ALA A 461 25.49 8.93 18.60
C ALA A 461 24.52 9.16 17.45
N TYR A 462 25.00 9.67 16.32
CA TYR A 462 24.17 9.75 15.12
C TYR A 462 24.91 9.27 13.87
N LEU A 463 24.11 8.73 12.95
CA LEU A 463 24.52 8.42 11.59
C LEU A 463 23.46 8.99 10.63
N GLU A 464 23.93 9.80 9.69
CA GLU A 464 23.12 10.37 8.61
C GLU A 464 23.66 9.82 7.30
N VAL A 465 22.77 9.30 6.46
CA VAL A 465 23.11 8.75 5.16
C VAL A 465 22.24 9.36 4.07
N LYS A 466 22.86 9.60 2.93
CA LYS A 466 22.18 10.05 1.72
C LYS A 466 21.44 8.90 1.05
N LEU A 467 20.32 9.19 0.43
CA LEU A 467 19.64 8.25 -0.46
C LEU A 467 20.25 8.37 -1.86
N ASN A 468 20.39 7.24 -2.56
CA ASN A 468 20.78 7.20 -3.97
C ASN A 468 19.57 7.53 -4.86
N GLY A 469 19.05 8.74 -4.68
CA GLY A 469 17.84 9.30 -5.25
C GLY A 469 17.16 10.27 -4.28
N THR A 470 15.92 10.64 -4.58
CA THR A 470 15.12 11.54 -3.74
C THR A 470 13.94 10.79 -3.14
N GLY A 471 13.81 10.82 -1.82
CA GLY A 471 12.61 10.41 -1.13
C GLY A 471 11.51 11.44 -1.33
N GLN A 472 10.29 10.99 -1.59
CA GLN A 472 9.14 11.84 -1.93
C GLN A 472 8.16 11.96 -0.76
N ALA A 473 7.40 13.06 -0.74
CA ALA A 473 6.23 13.19 0.12
C ALA A 473 5.29 11.99 -0.04
N GLY A 474 4.86 11.39 1.07
CA GLY A 474 4.06 10.17 1.08
C GLY A 474 4.87 8.87 1.14
N ASN A 475 6.19 8.91 0.94
CA ASN A 475 7.01 7.72 1.15
C ASN A 475 7.06 7.33 2.63
N ARG A 476 7.20 6.03 2.89
CA ARG A 476 7.73 5.53 4.15
C ARG A 476 9.24 5.73 4.13
N VAL A 477 9.75 6.49 5.08
CA VAL A 477 11.18 6.76 5.24
C VAL A 477 11.69 6.17 6.54
N GLY A 478 12.89 5.58 6.51
CA GLY A 478 13.46 5.01 7.72
C GLY A 478 14.81 4.35 7.52
N MET A 479 15.20 3.58 8.52
CA MET A 479 16.41 2.78 8.51
C MET A 479 16.16 1.34 8.92
N VAL A 480 16.96 0.44 8.39
CA VAL A 480 17.04 -0.95 8.83
C VAL A 480 18.09 -1.04 9.92
N VAL A 481 17.66 -1.49 11.09
CA VAL A 481 18.49 -1.51 12.31
C VAL A 481 18.37 -2.83 13.05
N SER A 482 19.32 -3.12 13.95
CA SER A 482 19.18 -4.18 14.95
C SER A 482 19.86 -3.76 16.26
N ASN A 483 19.41 -4.36 17.37
CA ASN A 483 20.16 -4.32 18.61
C ASN A 483 21.23 -5.43 18.55
N GLY A 484 22.46 -5.16 18.96
CA GLY A 484 23.61 -6.08 18.79
C GLY A 484 23.41 -7.53 19.23
N ALA A 485 22.45 -7.80 20.11
CA ALA A 485 22.14 -9.13 20.64
C ALA A 485 20.77 -9.68 20.20
N GLY A 486 19.94 -8.92 19.45
CA GLY A 486 18.60 -9.36 19.10
C GLY A 486 17.69 -8.29 18.53
N LEU A 487 16.39 -8.48 18.66
CA LEU A 487 15.36 -7.54 18.24
C LEU A 487 15.41 -6.26 19.09
N LEU A 488 14.95 -5.14 18.51
CA LEU A 488 14.71 -3.91 19.25
C LEU A 488 13.61 -4.15 20.29
N ASP A 489 13.91 -3.91 21.54
CA ASP A 489 12.89 -3.80 22.58
C ASP A 489 12.30 -2.38 22.63
N ALA A 490 11.23 -2.19 23.40
CA ALA A 490 10.57 -0.89 23.51
C ALA A 490 11.48 0.19 24.11
N ASP A 491 12.35 -0.17 25.04
CA ASP A 491 13.26 0.79 25.66
C ASP A 491 14.39 1.20 24.70
N ALA A 492 14.84 0.30 23.83
CA ALA A 492 15.74 0.64 22.75
C ALA A 492 15.05 1.54 21.72
N LEU A 493 13.80 1.24 21.33
CA LEU A 493 13.03 2.04 20.38
C LEU A 493 12.80 3.47 20.86
N ARG A 494 12.47 3.68 22.15
CA ARG A 494 12.25 5.01 22.74
C ARG A 494 13.47 5.92 22.69
N ARG A 495 14.66 5.34 22.50
CA ARG A 495 15.94 6.08 22.42
C ARG A 495 16.33 6.45 21.00
N LEU A 496 15.56 6.01 20.01
CA LEU A 496 15.82 6.26 18.60
C LEU A 496 15.04 7.49 18.13
N THR A 497 15.69 8.30 17.30
CA THR A 497 15.06 9.39 16.56
C THR A 497 15.46 9.27 15.10
N VAL A 498 14.49 9.17 14.21
CA VAL A 498 14.71 9.21 12.75
C VAL A 498 14.31 10.59 12.24
N SER A 499 15.20 11.22 11.49
CA SER A 499 14.99 12.54 10.90
C SER A 499 15.29 12.52 9.41
N THR A 500 14.57 13.34 8.65
CA THR A 500 14.83 13.58 7.23
C THR A 500 15.44 14.96 7.01
N TYR A 501 16.28 15.06 5.99
CA TYR A 501 16.94 16.32 5.60
C TYR A 501 16.79 16.53 4.09
N ASP A 502 16.68 17.78 3.68
CA ASP A 502 16.59 18.14 2.26
C ASP A 502 17.97 18.08 1.55
N ALA A 503 18.01 18.40 0.27
CA ALA A 503 19.25 18.40 -0.52
C ALA A 503 20.29 19.44 -0.05
N LYS A 504 19.88 20.43 0.76
CA LYS A 504 20.78 21.43 1.38
C LYS A 504 21.22 21.03 2.78
N ASN A 505 20.88 19.83 3.21
CA ASN A 505 21.10 19.30 4.55
C ASN A 505 20.39 20.10 5.66
N ALA A 506 19.24 20.72 5.33
CA ALA A 506 18.34 21.32 6.31
C ALA A 506 17.32 20.27 6.79
N ILE A 507 17.07 20.25 8.11
CA ILE A 507 16.12 19.30 8.69
C ILE A 507 14.72 19.56 8.17
N VAL A 508 14.05 18.49 7.72
CA VAL A 508 12.66 18.53 7.24
C VAL A 508 11.70 18.17 8.37
N GLU A 509 11.89 16.99 8.95
CA GLU A 509 11.02 16.47 10.00
C GLU A 509 11.67 15.32 10.76
N SER A 510 11.15 14.99 11.94
CA SER A 510 11.66 13.91 12.79
C SER A 510 10.53 13.17 13.50
N LYS A 511 10.79 11.91 13.82
CA LYS A 511 9.99 11.11 14.74
C LYS A 511 10.88 10.37 15.72
N SER A 512 10.42 10.26 16.97
CA SER A 512 11.16 9.61 18.04
C SER A 512 10.31 8.58 18.75
N GLY A 513 10.92 7.53 19.24
CA GLY A 513 10.34 6.56 20.15
C GLY A 513 9.02 5.97 19.64
N ASP A 514 7.98 6.10 20.44
CA ASP A 514 6.65 5.55 20.16
C ASP A 514 5.97 6.17 18.91
N ALA A 515 6.48 7.30 18.41
CA ALA A 515 6.03 7.91 17.15
C ALA A 515 6.74 7.36 15.91
N LEU A 516 7.77 6.52 16.07
CA LEU A 516 8.36 5.75 14.98
C LEU A 516 7.41 4.60 14.64
N LEU A 517 6.73 4.77 13.54
CA LEU A 517 5.77 3.82 13.03
C LEU A 517 6.48 2.70 12.24
N ASN A 518 5.87 1.51 12.20
CA ASN A 518 6.32 0.37 11.41
C ASN A 518 7.64 -0.25 11.87
N VAL A 519 7.63 -0.82 13.07
CA VAL A 519 8.64 -1.84 13.40
C VAL A 519 8.26 -3.10 12.63
N GLN A 520 8.75 -3.22 11.41
CA GLN A 520 8.62 -4.46 10.65
C GLN A 520 9.78 -5.37 11.04
N LEU A 521 9.47 -6.48 11.68
CA LEU A 521 10.44 -7.53 11.97
C LEU A 521 10.64 -8.36 10.70
N PHE A 522 11.88 -8.50 10.26
CA PHE A 522 12.18 -9.37 9.13
C PHE A 522 12.14 -10.84 9.56
N ASP A 523 11.53 -11.66 8.74
CA ASP A 523 11.37 -13.08 8.97
C ASP A 523 12.74 -13.77 9.21
N GLY A 524 12.92 -14.29 10.44
CA GLY A 524 14.14 -15.00 10.84
C GLY A 524 15.42 -14.16 11.00
N SER A 525 15.35 -12.83 10.87
CA SER A 525 16.49 -11.93 11.05
C SER A 525 16.28 -11.03 12.27
N PRO A 526 17.33 -10.72 13.04
CA PRO A 526 17.25 -9.74 14.14
C PRO A 526 17.07 -8.29 13.67
N ARG A 527 16.92 -8.06 12.37
CA ARG A 527 16.75 -6.72 11.78
C ARG A 527 15.31 -6.23 11.89
N SER A 528 15.18 -4.93 12.14
CA SER A 528 13.90 -4.23 12.18
C SER A 528 13.93 -3.01 11.25
N GLN A 529 12.84 -2.71 10.59
CA GLN A 529 12.64 -1.41 9.95
C GLN A 529 12.03 -0.45 10.96
N ILE A 530 12.68 0.68 11.21
CA ILE A 530 12.10 1.81 11.94
C ILE A 530 11.82 2.92 10.94
N SER A 531 10.62 3.48 10.95
CA SER A 531 10.23 4.41 9.90
C SER A 531 9.07 5.32 10.30
N PHE A 532 8.79 6.31 9.44
CA PHE A 532 7.59 7.13 9.48
C PHE A 532 7.16 7.54 8.05
N LEU A 533 6.00 8.16 7.90
CA LEU A 533 5.52 8.65 6.61
C LEU A 533 5.96 10.09 6.39
N ALA A 534 6.75 10.33 5.35
CA ALA A 534 7.23 11.66 5.01
C ALA A 534 6.09 12.60 4.58
N SER A 535 6.14 13.86 5.03
CA SER A 535 5.21 14.91 4.58
C SER A 535 5.77 15.74 3.43
N ARG A 536 7.09 15.67 3.19
CA ARG A 536 7.82 16.47 2.19
C ARG A 536 8.96 15.66 1.57
N ASP A 537 9.45 16.09 0.40
CA ASP A 537 10.61 15.51 -0.25
C ASP A 537 11.88 15.70 0.58
N PHE A 538 12.79 14.72 0.53
CA PHE A 538 14.01 14.68 1.30
C PHE A 538 15.13 13.93 0.56
N SER A 539 16.39 14.15 0.98
CA SER A 539 17.57 13.53 0.36
C SER A 539 18.42 12.71 1.34
N TYR A 540 18.35 13.02 2.65
CA TYR A 540 19.11 12.30 3.67
C TYR A 540 18.19 11.80 4.77
N VAL A 541 18.62 10.70 5.39
CA VAL A 541 17.96 10.10 6.56
C VAL A 541 18.99 9.97 7.66
N ARG A 542 18.64 10.42 8.87
CA ARG A 542 19.50 10.38 10.04
C ARG A 542 18.85 9.59 11.16
N LEU A 543 19.64 8.75 11.79
CA LEU A 543 19.31 8.08 13.04
C LEU A 543 20.14 8.68 14.17
N ASP A 544 19.48 9.14 15.20
CA ASP A 544 20.09 9.50 16.47
C ASP A 544 19.75 8.41 17.51
N VAL A 545 20.77 7.96 18.25
CA VAL A 545 20.64 7.00 19.35
C VAL A 545 21.10 7.71 20.62
N THR A 546 20.18 7.87 21.57
CA THR A 546 20.47 8.53 22.86
C THR A 546 20.62 7.50 23.97
N SER A 547 21.69 7.58 24.75
CA SER A 547 21.86 6.70 25.91
C SER A 547 20.93 7.08 27.05
N ALA A 548 20.35 6.08 27.72
CA ALA A 548 19.81 6.30 29.06
C ALA A 548 20.94 6.17 30.10
N VAL A 549 20.78 6.82 31.24
CA VAL A 549 21.70 6.69 32.37
C VAL A 549 21.83 5.21 32.75
N SER A 550 23.07 4.68 32.77
CA SER A 550 23.42 3.29 33.10
C SER A 550 23.09 2.19 32.07
N LEU A 551 22.70 2.50 30.84
CA LEU A 551 22.46 1.50 29.80
C LEU A 551 23.41 1.70 28.61
N ASN A 552 24.11 0.65 28.22
CA ASN A 552 24.90 0.62 27.01
C ASN A 552 24.02 0.21 25.84
N SER A 553 24.12 0.92 24.72
CA SER A 553 23.44 0.58 23.48
C SER A 553 24.46 0.32 22.37
N ASN A 554 24.22 -0.75 21.62
CA ASN A 554 24.99 -1.09 20.42
C ASN A 554 23.98 -1.29 19.29
N THR A 555 23.66 -0.17 18.61
CA THR A 555 22.68 -0.18 17.52
C THR A 555 23.39 -0.37 16.19
N ARG A 556 23.10 -1.43 15.50
CA ARG A 556 23.56 -1.68 14.13
C ARG A 556 22.63 -1.04 13.12
N VAL A 557 23.21 -0.37 12.14
CA VAL A 557 22.48 0.28 11.04
C VAL A 557 22.96 -0.33 9.73
N TYR A 558 22.02 -0.88 8.96
CA TYR A 558 22.34 -1.56 7.71
C TYR A 558 22.23 -0.62 6.50
N TYR A 559 21.13 0.08 6.36
CA TYR A 559 20.90 1.08 5.30
C TYR A 559 19.67 1.94 5.62
N ALA A 560 19.57 3.08 4.95
CA ALA A 560 18.37 3.90 4.93
C ALA A 560 17.52 3.61 3.68
N PHE A 561 16.23 3.85 3.78
CA PHE A 561 15.30 3.66 2.69
C PHE A 561 14.22 4.73 2.64
N ALA A 562 13.74 5.00 1.43
CA ALA A 562 12.48 5.64 1.13
C ALA A 562 11.69 4.73 0.20
N GLN A 563 10.44 4.44 0.48
CA GLN A 563 9.63 3.52 -0.34
C GLN A 563 8.18 3.93 -0.36
N ASP A 564 7.50 3.64 -1.47
CA ASP A 564 6.07 3.85 -1.57
C ASP A 564 5.32 2.91 -0.62
N VAL A 565 4.29 3.46 0.04
CA VAL A 565 3.38 2.67 0.87
C VAL A 565 2.28 2.09 -0.02
N PRO A 566 2.10 0.77 -0.07
CA PRO A 566 1.02 0.19 -0.83
C PRO A 566 -0.33 0.49 -0.15
N LEU A 567 -1.22 1.19 -0.87
CA LEU A 567 -2.64 1.24 -0.56
C LEU A 567 -3.29 0.01 -1.19
N LEU A 568 -3.73 -0.88 -0.36
CA LEU A 568 -4.34 -2.13 -0.80
C LEU A 568 -5.71 -1.85 -1.43
N SER A 569 -5.81 -1.88 -2.76
CA SER A 569 -7.08 -2.20 -3.36
C SER A 569 -7.22 -3.72 -3.31
N LEU A 570 -7.86 -4.22 -2.27
CA LEU A 570 -8.25 -5.62 -2.21
C LEU A 570 -9.13 -5.87 -3.43
N GLN A 571 -8.75 -6.86 -4.22
CA GLN A 571 -9.73 -7.44 -5.11
C GLN A 571 -10.86 -7.92 -4.20
N SER A 572 -11.99 -7.23 -4.25
CA SER A 572 -13.22 -7.84 -3.74
C SER A 572 -13.28 -9.23 -4.40
N PRO A 573 -13.43 -10.33 -3.67
CA PRO A 573 -13.71 -11.60 -4.32
C PRO A 573 -14.85 -11.30 -5.28
N LEU A 574 -14.68 -11.64 -6.54
CA LEU A 574 -15.67 -11.34 -7.58
C LEU A 574 -17.04 -11.71 -7.00
N PRO A 575 -17.98 -10.78 -6.90
CA PRO A 575 -19.27 -11.04 -6.26
C PRO A 575 -20.06 -12.12 -6.99
N VAL A 576 -19.66 -12.43 -8.24
CA VAL A 576 -20.22 -13.46 -9.10
C VAL A 576 -19.08 -14.21 -9.79
N GLU A 577 -19.01 -15.49 -9.60
CA GLU A 577 -18.13 -16.36 -10.36
C GLU A 577 -18.78 -16.67 -11.71
N LEU A 578 -18.47 -15.86 -12.73
CA LEU A 578 -18.93 -16.06 -14.09
C LEU A 578 -18.25 -17.30 -14.68
N THR A 579 -18.99 -18.36 -14.95
CA THR A 579 -18.45 -19.60 -15.52
C THR A 579 -18.34 -19.58 -17.04
N GLY A 580 -19.04 -18.64 -17.68
CA GLY A 580 -18.97 -18.46 -19.13
C GLY A 580 -19.84 -17.29 -19.59
N PHE A 581 -19.39 -16.62 -20.64
CA PHE A 581 -20.17 -15.66 -21.41
C PHE A 581 -19.96 -15.94 -22.88
N ASP A 582 -21.01 -16.20 -23.61
CA ASP A 582 -21.00 -16.57 -25.03
C ASP A 582 -22.01 -15.74 -25.81
N ALA A 583 -21.71 -15.48 -27.07
CA ALA A 583 -22.54 -14.70 -27.96
C ALA A 583 -22.55 -15.34 -29.36
N LYS A 584 -23.72 -15.59 -29.93
CA LYS A 584 -23.87 -16.26 -31.22
C LYS A 584 -24.79 -15.49 -32.15
N TRP A 585 -24.34 -15.22 -33.37
CA TRP A 585 -25.15 -14.66 -34.44
C TRP A 585 -26.17 -15.68 -34.96
N THR A 586 -27.44 -15.27 -35.12
CA THR A 586 -28.56 -16.14 -35.55
C THR A 586 -29.14 -15.74 -36.90
N GLY A 587 -28.45 -14.86 -37.66
CA GLY A 587 -28.95 -14.38 -38.96
C GLY A 587 -29.81 -13.11 -38.89
N SER A 588 -30.48 -12.84 -37.79
CA SER A 588 -31.30 -11.63 -37.57
C SER A 588 -31.04 -10.90 -36.25
N GLY A 589 -30.15 -11.46 -35.43
CA GLY A 589 -29.76 -10.88 -34.11
C GLY A 589 -28.68 -11.72 -33.47
N THR A 590 -28.19 -11.30 -32.32
CA THR A 590 -27.21 -12.03 -31.52
C THR A 590 -27.86 -12.58 -30.26
N ASP A 591 -27.80 -13.88 -30.06
CA ASP A 591 -28.18 -14.53 -28.80
C ASP A 591 -26.97 -14.57 -27.87
N LEU A 592 -27.14 -13.99 -26.69
CA LEU A 592 -26.10 -13.91 -25.63
C LEU A 592 -26.52 -14.81 -24.48
N ARG A 593 -25.58 -15.58 -23.94
CA ARG A 593 -25.81 -16.50 -22.83
C ARG A 593 -24.65 -16.41 -21.86
N TRP A 594 -24.95 -16.48 -20.58
CA TRP A 594 -23.95 -16.57 -19.54
C TRP A 594 -24.43 -17.40 -18.37
N ALA A 595 -23.48 -17.87 -17.59
CA ALA A 595 -23.78 -18.62 -16.39
C ALA A 595 -22.84 -18.18 -15.25
N THR A 596 -23.37 -18.25 -14.05
CA THR A 596 -22.65 -17.98 -12.81
C THR A 596 -22.54 -19.26 -11.99
N ALA A 597 -21.42 -19.53 -11.34
CA ALA A 597 -21.29 -20.61 -10.38
C ALA A 597 -21.98 -20.25 -9.06
N SER A 598 -21.81 -19.00 -8.65
CA SER A 598 -22.44 -18.41 -7.46
C SER A 598 -22.68 -16.92 -7.68
N GLU A 599 -23.62 -16.35 -6.93
CA GLU A 599 -23.90 -14.91 -6.92
C GLU A 599 -23.96 -14.44 -5.48
N LYS A 600 -23.43 -13.26 -5.23
CA LYS A 600 -23.51 -12.61 -3.92
C LYS A 600 -23.72 -11.11 -4.09
N ASN A 601 -24.79 -10.59 -3.48
CA ASN A 601 -25.14 -9.18 -3.53
C ASN A 601 -25.34 -8.63 -4.97
N SER A 602 -25.59 -9.49 -5.96
CA SER A 602 -25.71 -9.09 -7.36
C SER A 602 -27.10 -8.53 -7.63
N SER A 603 -27.17 -7.32 -8.20
CA SER A 603 -28.43 -6.67 -8.54
C SER A 603 -28.89 -7.07 -9.95
N HIS A 604 -28.01 -6.90 -10.93
CA HIS A 604 -28.35 -7.17 -12.33
C HIS A 604 -27.12 -7.22 -13.22
N PHE A 605 -27.31 -7.78 -14.41
CA PHE A 605 -26.35 -7.76 -15.51
C PHE A 605 -26.83 -6.76 -16.56
N VAL A 606 -25.93 -5.96 -17.11
CA VAL A 606 -26.14 -5.15 -18.31
C VAL A 606 -25.31 -5.75 -19.42
N VAL A 607 -25.96 -6.16 -20.50
CA VAL A 607 -25.24 -6.53 -21.72
C VAL A 607 -24.90 -5.28 -22.47
N GLU A 608 -23.64 -5.12 -22.79
CA GLU A 608 -23.11 -3.95 -23.51
C GLU A 608 -22.48 -4.39 -24.84
N ARG A 609 -22.65 -3.55 -25.86
CA ARG A 609 -22.20 -3.78 -27.24
C ARG A 609 -21.35 -2.62 -27.73
N SER A 610 -20.31 -2.92 -28.50
CA SER A 610 -19.52 -1.95 -29.27
C SER A 610 -19.32 -2.44 -30.71
N THR A 611 -19.21 -1.51 -31.65
CA THR A 611 -18.88 -1.77 -33.06
C THR A 611 -17.39 -1.68 -33.37
N SER A 612 -16.57 -1.18 -32.44
CA SER A 612 -15.14 -0.91 -32.67
C SER A 612 -14.18 -1.70 -31.78
N GLY A 613 -14.68 -2.43 -30.78
CA GLY A 613 -13.86 -3.22 -29.83
C GLY A 613 -13.03 -2.40 -28.84
N ALA A 614 -12.56 -1.23 -29.21
CA ALA A 614 -11.77 -0.31 -28.38
C ALA A 614 -12.55 0.96 -28.03
N GLY A 615 -13.81 1.09 -28.45
CA GLY A 615 -14.61 2.28 -28.33
C GLY A 615 -15.64 2.23 -27.20
N GLU A 616 -16.58 3.14 -27.28
CA GLU A 616 -17.70 3.22 -26.36
C GLU A 616 -18.62 1.99 -26.46
N TYR A 617 -18.98 1.43 -25.32
CA TYR A 617 -19.95 0.38 -25.20
C TYR A 617 -21.32 0.95 -24.88
N GLN A 618 -22.33 0.50 -25.60
CA GLN A 618 -23.73 0.90 -25.40
C GLN A 618 -24.51 -0.25 -24.76
N ALA A 619 -25.38 0.06 -23.82
CA ALA A 619 -26.24 -0.92 -23.19
C ALA A 619 -27.27 -1.47 -24.19
N VAL A 620 -27.32 -2.78 -24.36
CA VAL A 620 -28.27 -3.52 -25.18
C VAL A 620 -29.50 -3.93 -24.36
N GLY A 621 -29.30 -4.32 -23.12
CA GLY A 621 -30.36 -4.74 -22.24
C GLY A 621 -29.88 -5.07 -20.85
N ARG A 622 -30.84 -5.21 -19.93
CA ARG A 622 -30.62 -5.50 -18.52
C ARG A 622 -31.35 -6.80 -18.12
N VAL A 623 -30.68 -7.64 -17.36
CA VAL A 623 -31.23 -8.87 -16.79
C VAL A 623 -31.03 -8.88 -15.29
N ALA A 624 -32.09 -9.08 -14.51
CA ALA A 624 -31.98 -9.14 -13.07
C ALA A 624 -31.14 -10.36 -12.64
N ALA A 625 -30.25 -10.17 -11.68
CA ALA A 625 -29.49 -11.25 -11.06
C ALA A 625 -30.33 -11.97 -9.99
N ALA A 626 -29.85 -13.11 -9.51
CA ALA A 626 -30.52 -13.86 -8.44
C ALA A 626 -30.32 -13.23 -7.04
N GLY A 627 -29.56 -12.13 -6.94
CA GLY A 627 -29.21 -11.49 -5.70
C GLY A 627 -28.07 -12.22 -5.00
N SER A 628 -28.41 -13.27 -4.24
CA SER A 628 -27.43 -14.19 -3.63
C SER A 628 -27.83 -15.62 -3.93
N SER A 629 -26.94 -16.39 -4.53
CA SER A 629 -27.14 -17.79 -4.90
C SER A 629 -25.84 -18.56 -4.74
N SER A 630 -25.87 -19.66 -4.02
CA SER A 630 -24.75 -20.61 -3.91
C SER A 630 -24.79 -21.69 -4.98
N THR A 631 -25.79 -21.65 -5.88
CA THR A 631 -25.95 -22.59 -6.98
C THR A 631 -25.83 -21.87 -8.31
N SER A 632 -25.33 -22.59 -9.32
CA SER A 632 -25.20 -22.08 -10.68
C SER A 632 -26.53 -21.52 -11.22
N ARG A 633 -26.43 -20.35 -11.87
CA ARG A 633 -27.53 -19.69 -12.57
C ARG A 633 -27.18 -19.46 -14.02
N SER A 634 -28.18 -19.59 -14.90
CA SER A 634 -28.02 -19.36 -16.34
C SER A 634 -28.93 -18.22 -16.79
N TYR A 635 -28.40 -17.36 -17.63
CA TYR A 635 -29.04 -16.16 -18.14
C TYR A 635 -28.93 -16.09 -19.65
N GLN A 636 -29.85 -15.37 -20.27
CA GLN A 636 -29.82 -15.12 -21.70
C GLN A 636 -30.41 -13.74 -22.02
N LEU A 637 -29.95 -13.15 -23.12
CA LEU A 637 -30.50 -11.95 -23.71
C LEU A 637 -30.29 -11.99 -25.21
N ARG A 638 -31.27 -11.49 -25.97
CA ARG A 638 -31.18 -11.37 -27.43
C ARG A 638 -31.02 -9.92 -27.84
N ASP A 639 -30.00 -9.64 -28.60
CA ASP A 639 -29.78 -8.37 -29.27
C ASP A 639 -30.39 -8.42 -30.67
N ALA A 640 -31.65 -7.95 -30.79
CA ALA A 640 -32.37 -7.96 -32.07
C ALA A 640 -31.86 -6.88 -33.06
N GLU A 641 -31.19 -5.84 -32.56
CA GLU A 641 -30.70 -4.72 -33.36
C GLU A 641 -29.32 -4.99 -33.98
N ALA A 642 -28.65 -6.05 -33.57
CA ALA A 642 -27.29 -6.36 -34.00
C ALA A 642 -27.10 -6.32 -35.52
N GLY A 643 -28.11 -6.77 -36.28
CA GLY A 643 -28.08 -6.81 -37.75
C GLY A 643 -28.24 -5.45 -38.45
N SER A 644 -28.84 -4.48 -37.78
CA SER A 644 -29.14 -3.16 -38.37
C SER A 644 -27.96 -2.17 -38.29
N LEU A 645 -26.91 -2.52 -37.57
CA LEU A 645 -25.76 -1.63 -37.28
C LEU A 645 -24.76 -1.52 -38.43
N GLY A 646 -24.84 -2.34 -39.45
CA GLY A 646 -23.93 -2.34 -40.59
C GLY A 646 -22.49 -2.74 -40.25
N ALA A 647 -22.22 -3.24 -39.06
CA ALA A 647 -20.90 -3.65 -38.62
C ALA A 647 -20.64 -5.12 -38.96
N ASN A 648 -19.44 -5.45 -39.42
CA ASN A 648 -19.03 -6.85 -39.68
C ASN A 648 -18.67 -7.61 -38.42
N LEU A 649 -18.24 -6.93 -37.38
CA LEU A 649 -17.89 -7.46 -36.06
C LEU A 649 -18.61 -6.65 -34.99
N LEU A 650 -19.16 -7.34 -34.03
CA LEU A 650 -19.69 -6.75 -32.79
C LEU A 650 -18.98 -7.31 -31.58
N TYR A 651 -18.71 -6.47 -30.63
CA TYR A 651 -18.00 -6.77 -29.40
C TYR A 651 -19.00 -6.67 -28.25
N TYR A 652 -19.16 -7.74 -27.49
CA TYR A 652 -20.08 -7.79 -26.37
C TYR A 652 -19.31 -8.00 -25.07
N ARG A 653 -19.77 -7.37 -24.00
CA ARG A 653 -19.35 -7.65 -22.64
C ARG A 653 -20.55 -7.58 -21.69
N LEU A 654 -20.42 -8.23 -20.55
CA LEU A 654 -21.34 -8.05 -19.44
C LEU A 654 -20.79 -7.00 -18.49
N ARG A 655 -21.62 -6.09 -18.05
CA ARG A 655 -21.40 -5.26 -16.88
C ARG A 655 -22.33 -5.78 -15.79
N GLN A 656 -21.75 -6.40 -14.78
CA GLN A 656 -22.43 -6.80 -13.58
C GLN A 656 -22.53 -5.61 -12.65
N VAL A 657 -23.68 -5.42 -12.02
CA VAL A 657 -23.93 -4.36 -11.05
C VAL A 657 -24.44 -5.00 -9.76
N ASP A 658 -23.76 -4.73 -8.65
CA ASP A 658 -24.16 -5.22 -7.34
C ASP A 658 -25.23 -4.32 -6.70
N ALA A 659 -25.87 -4.78 -5.65
CA ALA A 659 -26.90 -4.01 -4.95
C ALA A 659 -26.35 -2.74 -4.26
N ASP A 660 -25.05 -2.70 -3.99
CA ASP A 660 -24.34 -1.53 -3.46
C ASP A 660 -23.80 -0.59 -4.55
N GLY A 661 -24.14 -0.87 -5.84
CA GLY A 661 -23.74 -0.04 -6.98
C GLY A 661 -22.34 -0.30 -7.53
N ARG A 662 -21.61 -1.30 -7.03
CA ARG A 662 -20.33 -1.71 -7.60
C ARG A 662 -20.52 -2.40 -8.94
N GLU A 663 -19.55 -2.21 -9.82
CA GLU A 663 -19.57 -2.74 -11.17
C GLU A 663 -18.36 -3.62 -11.46
N ALA A 664 -18.60 -4.72 -12.20
CA ALA A 664 -17.54 -5.60 -12.72
C ALA A 664 -17.84 -5.95 -14.19
N PHE A 665 -16.80 -6.18 -15.00
CA PHE A 665 -16.92 -6.47 -16.41
C PHE A 665 -16.40 -7.86 -16.75
N SER A 666 -17.13 -8.57 -17.66
CA SER A 666 -16.66 -9.81 -18.22
C SER A 666 -15.54 -9.59 -19.27
N PRO A 667 -14.81 -10.65 -19.66
CA PRO A 667 -14.10 -10.64 -20.93
C PRO A 667 -15.01 -10.27 -22.10
N VAL A 668 -14.43 -9.68 -23.14
CA VAL A 668 -15.14 -9.29 -24.37
C VAL A 668 -15.30 -10.51 -25.27
N VAL A 669 -16.51 -10.75 -25.77
CA VAL A 669 -16.82 -11.77 -26.78
C VAL A 669 -17.06 -11.08 -28.11
N VAL A 670 -16.44 -11.59 -29.18
CA VAL A 670 -16.55 -11.03 -30.52
C VAL A 670 -17.48 -11.88 -31.39
N VAL A 671 -18.44 -11.23 -32.03
CA VAL A 671 -19.42 -11.88 -32.93
C VAL A 671 -19.31 -11.32 -34.33
N ALA A 672 -19.11 -12.18 -35.31
CA ALA A 672 -19.16 -11.77 -36.71
C ALA A 672 -20.66 -11.69 -37.16
N VAL A 673 -21.06 -10.48 -37.56
CA VAL A 673 -22.41 -10.16 -38.04
C VAL A 673 -22.38 -10.14 -39.56
N GLY A 674 -23.36 -10.75 -40.21
CA GLY A 674 -23.55 -10.64 -41.66
C GLY A 674 -22.69 -11.58 -42.49
N LYS A 675 -22.04 -12.61 -41.94
CA LYS A 675 -21.69 -13.74 -42.77
C LYS A 675 -23.01 -14.42 -43.23
N GLN A 676 -23.39 -14.15 -44.48
CA GLN A 676 -24.50 -14.86 -45.11
C GLN A 676 -24.35 -16.36 -44.85
N ALA A 677 -25.44 -17.04 -44.47
CA ALA A 677 -25.52 -18.47 -44.55
C ALA A 677 -25.15 -18.85 -45.98
N GLY A 678 -23.93 -19.35 -46.22
CA GLY A 678 -23.52 -19.72 -47.57
C GLY A 678 -22.05 -19.56 -47.92
N VAL A 679 -21.19 -18.91 -47.12
CA VAL A 679 -19.77 -18.95 -47.39
C VAL A 679 -19.18 -20.25 -46.87
N ALA A 680 -18.67 -21.06 -47.76
CA ALA A 680 -18.03 -22.34 -47.42
C ALA A 680 -16.80 -22.08 -46.51
N GLN A 681 -16.72 -22.83 -45.41
CA GLN A 681 -15.63 -22.77 -44.44
C GLN A 681 -14.91 -24.11 -44.39
N LEU A 682 -13.59 -24.03 -44.12
CA LEU A 682 -12.72 -25.17 -43.92
C LEU A 682 -11.91 -24.94 -42.66
N ASP A 683 -11.98 -25.86 -41.72
CA ASP A 683 -11.22 -25.86 -40.49
C ASP A 683 -10.32 -27.10 -40.44
N VAL A 684 -9.04 -26.93 -40.08
CA VAL A 684 -8.03 -28.00 -39.98
C VAL A 684 -7.51 -28.07 -38.56
N TYR A 685 -7.71 -29.19 -37.88
CA TYR A 685 -7.24 -29.35 -36.47
C TYR A 685 -6.95 -30.82 -36.11
N PRO A 686 -6.03 -31.07 -35.16
CA PRO A 686 -5.04 -30.11 -34.64
C PRO A 686 -4.06 -29.67 -35.72
N ASN A 687 -3.54 -28.45 -35.60
CA ASN A 687 -2.52 -27.96 -36.51
C ASN A 687 -1.47 -27.17 -35.70
N PRO A 688 -0.25 -27.67 -35.49
CA PRO A 688 0.33 -28.89 -36.12
C PRO A 688 -0.34 -30.21 -35.69
N ALA A 689 -0.38 -31.17 -36.59
CA ALA A 689 -0.77 -32.56 -36.34
C ALA A 689 0.46 -33.42 -36.01
N GLY A 690 0.35 -34.30 -35.01
CA GLY A 690 1.45 -35.19 -34.63
C GLY A 690 1.67 -36.30 -35.67
N THR A 691 0.56 -36.79 -36.28
CA THR A 691 0.56 -37.68 -37.42
C THR A 691 -0.57 -37.30 -38.38
N ALA A 692 -0.49 -37.72 -39.65
CA ALA A 692 -1.52 -37.41 -40.63
C ALA A 692 -2.93 -37.99 -40.26
N GLN A 693 -2.97 -39.06 -39.47
CA GLN A 693 -4.24 -39.67 -38.98
C GLN A 693 -4.91 -38.85 -37.89
N GLU A 694 -4.19 -37.93 -37.24
CA GLU A 694 -4.72 -37.03 -36.21
C GLU A 694 -5.37 -35.77 -36.81
N ALA A 695 -4.97 -35.37 -38.00
CA ALA A 695 -5.52 -34.18 -38.64
C ALA A 695 -6.93 -34.44 -39.17
N ARG A 696 -7.86 -33.63 -38.72
CA ARG A 696 -9.25 -33.63 -39.11
C ARG A 696 -9.58 -32.36 -39.87
N LEU A 697 -10.41 -32.48 -40.89
CA LEU A 697 -10.88 -31.38 -41.71
C LEU A 697 -12.39 -31.31 -41.55
N ASP A 698 -12.89 -30.23 -41.01
CA ASP A 698 -14.31 -29.94 -40.94
C ASP A 698 -14.64 -28.88 -42.00
N PHE A 699 -15.63 -29.12 -42.81
CA PHE A 699 -16.14 -28.13 -43.78
C PHE A 699 -17.65 -27.88 -43.52
N ARG A 700 -18.05 -26.65 -43.79
CA ARG A 700 -19.45 -26.19 -43.57
C ARG A 700 -19.89 -25.27 -44.71
N ASN A 701 -21.18 -25.18 -44.94
CA ASN A 701 -21.84 -24.29 -45.90
C ASN A 701 -21.34 -24.48 -47.36
N LEU A 702 -21.09 -25.71 -47.74
CA LEU A 702 -20.69 -26.07 -49.11
C LEU A 702 -21.90 -26.47 -49.92
N ALA A 703 -22.63 -25.50 -50.47
CA ALA A 703 -23.83 -25.78 -51.26
C ALA A 703 -23.52 -26.56 -52.56
N GLY A 704 -24.18 -27.66 -52.79
CA GLY A 704 -24.03 -28.46 -54.03
C GLY A 704 -22.83 -29.38 -54.02
N GLY A 705 -22.19 -29.61 -52.86
CA GLY A 705 -20.98 -30.42 -52.78
C GLY A 705 -19.73 -29.71 -53.33
N GLY A 706 -18.61 -30.41 -53.35
CA GLY A 706 -17.35 -29.82 -53.79
C GLY A 706 -16.19 -30.79 -53.75
N GLN A 707 -14.97 -30.24 -53.70
CA GLN A 707 -13.74 -31.00 -53.73
C GLN A 707 -12.71 -30.45 -52.77
N LEU A 708 -12.14 -31.33 -51.99
CA LEU A 708 -11.01 -31.02 -51.13
C LEU A 708 -9.72 -31.54 -51.76
N THR A 709 -8.74 -30.68 -51.93
CA THR A 709 -7.46 -31.03 -52.58
C THR A 709 -6.33 -30.67 -51.65
N THR A 710 -5.41 -31.60 -51.38
CA THR A 710 -4.22 -31.36 -50.55
C THR A 710 -2.96 -31.30 -51.43
N TYR A 711 -2.17 -30.26 -51.31
CA TYR A 711 -0.92 -30.07 -52.00
C TYR A 711 0.26 -30.06 -51.02
N SER A 712 1.41 -30.58 -51.45
CA SER A 712 2.67 -30.39 -50.72
C SER A 712 3.15 -28.91 -50.78
N GLU A 713 4.17 -28.56 -50.04
CA GLU A 713 4.79 -27.22 -50.12
C GLU A 713 5.37 -26.88 -51.51
N THR A 714 5.72 -27.92 -52.27
CA THR A 714 6.22 -27.78 -53.67
C THR A 714 5.08 -27.70 -54.70
N GLY A 715 3.80 -27.69 -54.25
CA GLY A 715 2.65 -27.63 -55.14
C GLY A 715 2.22 -28.97 -55.76
N GLN A 716 2.86 -30.07 -55.37
CA GLN A 716 2.48 -31.40 -55.84
C GLN A 716 1.15 -31.86 -55.23
N LEU A 717 0.23 -32.38 -56.05
CA LEU A 717 -1.04 -32.97 -55.57
C LEU A 717 -0.76 -34.24 -54.74
N VAL A 718 -1.22 -34.23 -53.51
CA VAL A 718 -1.07 -35.35 -52.54
C VAL A 718 -2.35 -36.15 -52.39
N SER A 719 -3.50 -35.48 -52.27
CA SER A 719 -4.80 -36.15 -52.18
C SER A 719 -5.92 -35.27 -52.71
N GLN A 720 -7.01 -35.94 -53.13
CA GLN A 720 -8.23 -35.30 -53.59
C GLN A 720 -9.43 -36.09 -53.10
N VAL A 721 -10.38 -35.40 -52.49
CA VAL A 721 -11.60 -36.01 -51.94
C VAL A 721 -12.84 -35.25 -52.42
N LEU A 722 -13.82 -35.92 -52.91
CA LEU A 722 -15.14 -35.37 -53.26
C LEU A 722 -15.99 -35.26 -51.99
N LEU A 723 -16.59 -34.09 -51.84
CA LEU A 723 -17.40 -33.76 -50.66
C LEU A 723 -18.90 -33.77 -51.03
N ALA A 724 -19.73 -34.35 -50.16
CA ALA A 724 -21.17 -34.27 -50.23
C ALA A 724 -21.69 -32.89 -49.84
N GLU A 725 -22.97 -32.59 -50.09
CA GLU A 725 -23.60 -31.32 -49.75
C GLU A 725 -23.62 -31.04 -48.24
N ASN A 726 -23.53 -29.76 -47.90
CA ASN A 726 -23.75 -29.05 -46.63
C ASN A 726 -22.64 -29.06 -45.62
N ALA A 727 -22.23 -30.10 -45.01
CA ALA A 727 -21.17 -30.12 -44.03
C ALA A 727 -20.66 -31.52 -43.74
N GLY A 728 -19.44 -31.66 -43.41
CA GLY A 728 -18.89 -32.96 -43.10
C GLY A 728 -17.49 -32.90 -42.49
N ARG A 729 -17.07 -34.08 -42.10
CA ARG A 729 -15.70 -34.28 -41.57
C ARG A 729 -14.97 -35.23 -42.50
N VAL A 730 -13.75 -34.86 -42.88
CA VAL A 730 -12.90 -35.66 -43.75
C VAL A 730 -11.64 -36.04 -43.03
N ALA A 731 -11.25 -37.29 -43.08
CA ALA A 731 -9.94 -37.74 -42.65
C ALA A 731 -8.95 -37.62 -43.80
N LEU A 732 -7.74 -37.10 -43.51
CA LEU A 732 -6.68 -37.07 -44.50
C LEU A 732 -6.00 -38.45 -44.63
N PRO A 733 -5.43 -38.77 -45.81
CA PRO A 733 -4.57 -39.93 -45.94
C PRO A 733 -3.29 -39.73 -45.09
N VAL A 734 -2.53 -40.80 -44.89
CA VAL A 734 -1.26 -40.73 -44.15
C VAL A 734 -0.31 -39.81 -44.89
N LEU A 735 0.06 -38.67 -44.26
CA LEU A 735 1.01 -37.69 -44.78
C LEU A 735 2.36 -37.82 -44.10
N LYS A 736 3.43 -37.60 -44.79
CA LYS A 736 4.79 -37.48 -44.19
C LYS A 736 4.93 -36.15 -43.47
N ALA A 737 5.88 -36.07 -42.53
CA ALA A 737 6.21 -34.79 -41.89
C ALA A 737 6.53 -33.73 -42.97
N GLY A 738 5.89 -32.56 -42.84
CA GLY A 738 6.00 -31.50 -43.83
C GLY A 738 4.88 -30.46 -43.74
N LEU A 739 4.94 -29.50 -44.64
CA LEU A 739 3.95 -28.45 -44.81
C LEU A 739 3.05 -28.78 -46.00
N TYR A 740 1.73 -28.67 -45.80
CA TYR A 740 0.71 -28.93 -46.82
C TYR A 740 -0.29 -27.77 -46.89
N TYR A 741 -0.89 -27.59 -48.05
CA TYR A 741 -1.96 -26.66 -48.31
C TYR A 741 -3.24 -27.45 -48.67
N VAL A 742 -4.27 -27.24 -47.93
CA VAL A 742 -5.58 -27.87 -48.14
C VAL A 742 -6.50 -26.84 -48.78
N VAL A 743 -6.96 -27.12 -49.96
CA VAL A 743 -7.80 -26.23 -50.79
C VAL A 743 -9.19 -26.82 -50.92
N LEU A 744 -10.20 -26.06 -50.48
CA LEU A 744 -11.60 -26.39 -50.70
C LEU A 744 -12.11 -25.68 -51.95
N ARG A 745 -12.74 -26.44 -52.84
CA ARG A 745 -13.40 -25.94 -54.06
C ARG A 745 -14.88 -26.30 -54.03
N ASP A 746 -15.72 -25.42 -54.57
CA ASP A 746 -17.14 -25.69 -54.77
C ASP A 746 -17.40 -26.62 -55.92
N ALA A 747 -18.68 -26.97 -56.16
CA ALA A 747 -19.11 -27.82 -57.25
C ALA A 747 -18.77 -27.25 -58.65
N ALA A 748 -18.56 -25.95 -58.78
CA ALA A 748 -18.12 -25.28 -60.01
C ALA A 748 -16.61 -25.25 -60.16
N GLY A 749 -15.85 -25.88 -59.23
CA GLY A 749 -14.38 -25.90 -59.22
C GLY A 749 -13.70 -24.61 -58.74
N ARG A 750 -14.45 -23.62 -58.31
CA ARG A 750 -13.92 -22.37 -57.77
C ARG A 750 -13.34 -22.57 -56.38
N LYS A 751 -12.19 -22.00 -56.08
CA LYS A 751 -11.57 -22.05 -54.79
C LYS A 751 -12.39 -21.21 -53.80
N VAL A 752 -12.82 -21.82 -52.71
CA VAL A 752 -13.64 -21.18 -51.67
C VAL A 752 -12.93 -21.04 -50.33
N ALA A 753 -11.96 -21.90 -50.00
CA ALA A 753 -11.13 -21.79 -48.84
C ALA A 753 -9.72 -22.42 -49.06
N THR A 754 -8.74 -21.99 -48.30
CA THR A 754 -7.42 -22.63 -48.28
C THR A 754 -6.88 -22.56 -46.86
N GLU A 755 -6.47 -23.71 -46.33
CA GLU A 755 -5.86 -23.81 -45.00
C GLU A 755 -4.48 -24.46 -45.08
N ARG A 756 -3.61 -24.08 -44.18
CA ARG A 756 -2.27 -24.63 -44.03
C ARG A 756 -2.27 -25.73 -42.98
N LEU A 757 -1.73 -26.90 -43.31
CA LEU A 757 -1.55 -28.01 -42.40
C LEU A 757 -0.05 -28.29 -42.21
N VAL A 758 0.39 -28.30 -40.96
CA VAL A 758 1.74 -28.75 -40.60
C VAL A 758 1.62 -30.13 -39.97
N VAL A 759 2.36 -31.08 -40.52
CA VAL A 759 2.50 -32.44 -40.00
C VAL A 759 3.91 -32.55 -39.39
N SER A 760 3.99 -32.71 -38.07
CA SER A 760 5.22 -32.91 -37.35
C SER A 760 5.61 -34.39 -37.36
N GLY A 761 6.79 -34.75 -37.85
CA GLY A 761 7.36 -36.07 -37.64
C GLY A 761 7.70 -36.31 -36.18
N ARG A 762 7.46 -37.52 -35.69
CA ARG A 762 8.12 -37.98 -34.46
C ARG A 762 9.54 -38.39 -34.76
#